data_765dcc4606491eddca171c954dc1d859
#
_entry.id   765dcc4606491eddca171c954dc1d859
#
_cell.length_a   1.000
_cell.length_b   1.000
_cell.length_c   1.000
_cell.angle_alpha   90.00
_cell.angle_beta   90.00
_cell.angle_gamma   90.00
#
_symmetry.space_group_name_H-M   'P 1'
#
loop_
_entity.id
_entity.type
_entity.pdbx_description
1 polymer ?
#
loop_
_entity_poly.entity_id
_entity_poly.type
_entity_poly.pdbx_seq_one_letter_code
_entity_poly.pdbx_strand_id
1 'polypeptide(L)'
;MRNTFGLMSSVASLAIILAPPAQAQVADDPAAAGADAQSEGNDIIVSGIRDSLRKAAQVKRDADQVIDVITAEDVGKLPDDNVAEALQRVTGVQITRVFGEGQAVNIRGLQQVRVEVDGRTLLGWSARVSPPENDNLGRSSGLDAVPSSLFGRLEVAKSSIASQVEGGLGGTVNLHTPKPFDFKKTTISLGARGTYSDEAEKFEPAFQGLFTTTFGSDDQFGVLFSGEYQKRTSRLQLFERNNWLQRNNGDSTATNRLAPLQLQYENVLIDRSRLGFSGAFQWKPTDNLTLTADALYSRVEADRTNQALTFILPTTQALNFRNPVYETVNGLQYTVAAQSTGRVRVQNQRRKDPTDNLLIGFNAEWENDSGLTIEADAYFSRGTLRQEIEVIVLDTPNNVIGTFDFRDGTVPSLVLERPVGTPFSLTDPGVYTFPTSGNLTLRGNQLPGNLEEYAARLDAGYEVSDGFVLSAGLRYVDLSADQTSFRSRGLATRAEIDPFLVAGDPDFLSGIPGTFPREFATFRPDRDFLLGRVLASEPGDGPLGFARNNLRDFVLNEKTYTGYVMGNADFDLLGRPAKFNAGVRISHTEFRANTLTQLPGNVLVPTIDTNSFTNVLPSANLVVNVTDDFLVRLAGSQTMQRAGLADLAPSTFINPTNLTSGGGNAQLTPPISTNFDISFEYYTGGSNLISAAVFYKDVKDAITTGTIQEDIVFEGVPITVQTSRPFNIASAKVKGFEVGITQFLDFLPSPLDGLGVIANYTFADSEDSNGFPLVATSKHSYNLVALYEKGPVSARIAYNWRDDAVFEFTQGRPDVISALSQLDAQIGFDLTKQVTLQLLGQNLMPRQSATVEVSNFNPVALNSYALSERRLSIGVRAKF
;
A
#
# COMPACT_ATOMS: atom_id res chain seq x y z
N MET A 1 1.32 44.40 0.96
CA MET A 1 2.77 44.58 1.17
C MET A 1 3.45 43.34 0.66
N ARG A 2 4.17 43.47 -0.44
CA ARG A 2 4.92 42.43 -1.12
C ARG A 2 6.11 42.00 -0.27
N ASN A 3 6.33 40.72 -0.07
CA ASN A 3 7.66 40.18 0.23
C ASN A 3 7.92 38.98 -0.67
N THR A 4 8.67 39.28 -1.69
CA THR A 4 9.36 38.34 -2.59
C THR A 4 10.53 37.72 -1.84
N PHE A 5 10.57 36.41 -1.68
CA PHE A 5 11.78 35.67 -1.37
C PHE A 5 12.32 35.03 -2.66
N GLY A 6 13.40 35.62 -3.15
CA GLY A 6 14.18 35.09 -4.24
C GLY A 6 15.02 33.90 -3.77
N LEU A 7 14.91 32.77 -4.42
CA LEU A 7 15.83 31.66 -4.30
C LEU A 7 17.13 32.00 -5.04
N MET A 8 18.20 32.22 -4.31
CA MET A 8 19.57 32.20 -4.85
C MET A 8 20.00 30.75 -5.04
N SER A 9 20.23 30.37 -6.28
CA SER A 9 20.96 29.19 -6.69
C SER A 9 22.46 29.40 -6.41
N SER A 10 22.99 28.78 -5.36
CA SER A 10 24.41 28.61 -5.14
C SER A 10 24.82 27.19 -5.50
N VAL A 11 25.47 27.06 -6.65
CA VAL A 11 26.22 25.85 -7.05
C VAL A 11 27.47 25.81 -6.16
N ALA A 12 27.50 24.91 -5.18
CA ALA A 12 28.71 24.62 -4.43
C ALA A 12 29.58 23.66 -5.24
N SER A 13 30.67 24.18 -5.79
CA SER A 13 31.73 23.38 -6.41
C SER A 13 32.50 22.64 -5.31
N LEU A 14 32.31 21.31 -5.19
CA LEU A 14 33.09 20.45 -4.32
C LEU A 14 34.42 20.13 -4.97
N ALA A 15 35.49 20.80 -4.56
CA ALA A 15 36.86 20.48 -4.97
C ALA A 15 37.33 19.22 -4.19
N ILE A 16 37.52 18.12 -4.92
CA ILE A 16 38.13 16.90 -4.39
C ILE A 16 39.64 17.11 -4.32
N ILE A 17 40.18 17.22 -3.10
CA ILE A 17 41.63 17.21 -2.84
C ILE A 17 42.06 15.74 -2.78
N LEU A 18 42.79 15.31 -3.81
CA LEU A 18 43.49 14.02 -3.84
C LEU A 18 44.80 14.14 -3.06
N ALA A 19 44.87 13.44 -1.93
CA ALA A 19 46.16 13.21 -1.24
C ALA A 19 46.77 11.88 -1.73
N PRO A 20 48.11 11.78 -1.88
CA PRO A 20 48.74 10.57 -2.40
C PRO A 20 48.82 9.45 -1.34
N PRO A 21 48.85 8.16 -1.78
CA PRO A 21 48.82 7.03 -0.86
C PRO A 21 50.14 6.84 -0.12
N ALA A 22 50.05 6.67 1.22
CA ALA A 22 51.13 6.17 2.02
C ALA A 22 51.25 4.65 1.87
N GLN A 23 52.40 4.17 1.46
CA GLN A 23 52.75 2.75 1.42
C GLN A 23 52.94 2.24 2.86
N ALA A 24 52.15 1.25 3.27
CA ALA A 24 52.42 0.46 4.47
C ALA A 24 52.86 -0.95 4.05
N GLN A 25 53.97 -1.36 4.59
CA GLN A 25 54.64 -2.65 4.38
C GLN A 25 53.84 -3.81 4.93
N VAL A 26 53.85 -4.88 4.15
CA VAL A 26 53.37 -6.22 4.51
C VAL A 26 54.32 -6.83 5.53
N ALA A 27 53.81 -7.36 6.62
CA ALA A 27 54.45 -8.34 7.45
C ALA A 27 53.55 -9.57 7.52
N ASP A 28 54.06 -10.67 6.94
CA ASP A 28 53.54 -12.04 7.11
C ASP A 28 53.83 -12.53 8.52
N ASP A 29 52.83 -13.11 9.18
CA ASP A 29 53.04 -14.19 10.12
C ASP A 29 51.82 -15.11 10.21
N PRO A 30 51.98 -16.45 10.12
CA PRO A 30 50.87 -17.40 10.08
C PRO A 30 50.69 -18.08 11.46
N ALA A 31 49.47 -18.49 11.70
CA ALA A 31 48.99 -19.45 12.67
C ALA A 31 48.48 -18.95 14.02
N ALA A 32 47.16 -19.01 14.15
CA ALA A 32 46.52 -19.68 15.29
C ALA A 32 45.04 -19.97 14.93
N ALA A 33 44.76 -21.23 14.65
CA ALA A 33 43.40 -21.76 14.74
C ALA A 33 43.09 -21.90 16.25
N GLY A 34 42.05 -21.24 16.70
CA GLY A 34 41.55 -21.35 18.06
C GLY A 34 40.15 -20.78 18.14
N ALA A 35 39.21 -21.65 18.41
CA ALA A 35 37.79 -21.42 18.60
C ALA A 35 37.48 -20.17 19.44
N ASP A 36 36.63 -19.32 18.88
CA ASP A 36 35.73 -18.50 19.67
C ASP A 36 34.39 -18.49 18.95
N ALA A 37 33.51 -19.43 19.32
CA ALA A 37 32.09 -19.34 19.12
C ALA A 37 31.55 -18.36 20.20
N GLN A 38 31.61 -17.07 19.93
CA GLN A 38 30.90 -16.06 20.71
C GLN A 38 29.96 -15.30 19.75
N SER A 39 28.66 -15.43 20.04
CA SER A 39 27.55 -14.61 19.63
C SER A 39 27.86 -13.54 18.56
N GLU A 40 27.80 -13.89 17.29
CA GLU A 40 27.66 -12.89 16.21
C GLU A 40 26.27 -12.24 16.34
N GLY A 41 26.16 -11.36 17.33
CA GLY A 41 24.97 -10.52 17.52
C GLY A 41 24.77 -9.62 16.31
N ASN A 42 23.58 -9.66 15.77
CA ASN A 42 22.85 -8.64 15.01
C ASN A 42 23.61 -7.68 14.07
N ASP A 43 24.68 -8.08 13.40
CA ASP A 43 25.29 -7.27 12.33
C ASP A 43 24.29 -7.17 11.15
N ILE A 44 23.57 -6.05 11.02
CA ILE A 44 22.64 -5.77 9.92
C ILE A 44 23.36 -5.53 8.58
N ILE A 45 24.70 -5.42 8.60
CA ILE A 45 25.48 -5.04 7.41
C ILE A 45 26.08 -6.26 6.74
N VAL A 46 25.63 -6.52 5.55
CA VAL A 46 26.14 -7.56 4.66
C VAL A 46 26.70 -6.94 3.39
N SER A 47 27.56 -7.65 2.70
CA SER A 47 28.05 -7.30 1.37
C SER A 47 27.69 -8.42 0.40
N GLY A 48 26.75 -8.12 -0.52
CA GLY A 48 26.31 -9.04 -1.57
C GLY A 48 25.03 -9.81 -1.28
N ILE A 49 24.51 -10.44 -2.33
CA ILE A 49 23.24 -11.16 -2.32
C ILE A 49 23.31 -12.40 -1.43
N ARG A 50 24.40 -13.15 -1.52
CA ARG A 50 24.59 -14.41 -0.78
C ARG A 50 24.62 -14.19 0.73
N ASP A 51 25.34 -13.18 1.19
CA ASP A 51 25.44 -12.84 2.62
C ASP A 51 24.11 -12.32 3.19
N SER A 52 23.38 -11.51 2.40
CA SER A 52 22.03 -11.08 2.74
C SER A 52 21.09 -12.27 2.98
N LEU A 53 21.07 -13.23 2.05
CA LEU A 53 20.23 -14.44 2.16
C LEU A 53 20.66 -15.33 3.34
N ARG A 54 21.97 -15.43 3.62
CA ARG A 54 22.48 -16.20 4.77
C ARG A 54 21.98 -15.61 6.09
N LYS A 55 22.09 -14.28 6.28
CA LYS A 55 21.58 -13.62 7.47
C LYS A 55 20.06 -13.71 7.60
N ALA A 56 19.34 -13.54 6.50
CA ALA A 56 17.89 -13.72 6.51
C ALA A 56 17.49 -15.14 6.96
N ALA A 57 18.19 -16.17 6.46
CA ALA A 57 17.99 -17.55 6.86
C ALA A 57 18.33 -17.78 8.35
N GLN A 58 19.39 -17.18 8.87
CA GLN A 58 19.75 -17.28 10.28
C GLN A 58 18.73 -16.61 11.20
N VAL A 59 18.32 -15.37 10.92
CA VAL A 59 17.28 -14.68 11.71
C VAL A 59 15.97 -15.48 11.71
N LYS A 60 15.57 -16.06 10.56
CA LYS A 60 14.42 -16.94 10.48
C LYS A 60 14.59 -18.21 11.33
N ARG A 61 15.77 -18.82 11.29
CA ARG A 61 16.08 -20.04 12.06
C ARG A 61 15.98 -19.82 13.56
N ASP A 62 16.49 -18.69 14.05
CA ASP A 62 16.60 -18.36 15.47
C ASP A 62 15.26 -17.89 16.08
N ALA A 63 14.30 -17.49 15.24
CA ALA A 63 13.02 -16.95 15.67
C ALA A 63 12.16 -18.00 16.41
N ASP A 64 11.39 -17.57 17.41
CA ASP A 64 10.44 -18.39 18.18
C ASP A 64 9.10 -18.59 17.46
N GLN A 65 8.80 -17.81 16.43
CA GLN A 65 7.56 -17.81 15.67
C GLN A 65 7.82 -18.05 14.17
N VAL A 66 6.77 -18.24 13.38
CA VAL A 66 6.88 -18.38 11.92
C VAL A 66 7.09 -17.01 11.30
N ILE A 67 8.33 -16.73 10.86
CA ILE A 67 8.70 -15.48 10.18
C ILE A 67 9.38 -15.74 8.85
N ASP A 68 9.37 -14.71 8.00
CA ASP A 68 10.29 -14.57 6.87
C ASP A 68 10.99 -13.21 6.94
N VAL A 69 12.22 -13.18 6.45
CA VAL A 69 13.10 -12.02 6.59
C VAL A 69 13.74 -11.68 5.25
N ILE A 70 13.83 -10.39 4.97
CA ILE A 70 14.65 -9.83 3.89
C ILE A 70 15.65 -8.89 4.54
N THR A 71 16.95 -9.14 4.34
CA THR A 71 18.00 -8.21 4.77
C THR A 71 18.53 -7.44 3.57
N ALA A 72 19.01 -6.23 3.81
CA ALA A 72 19.63 -5.43 2.77
C ALA A 72 20.87 -6.13 2.18
N GLU A 73 21.01 -6.13 0.86
CA GLU A 73 22.19 -6.70 0.15
C GLU A 73 23.45 -5.90 0.42
N ASP A 74 23.31 -4.64 0.84
CA ASP A 74 24.33 -3.71 1.33
C ASP A 74 23.62 -2.57 2.05
N VAL A 75 24.36 -1.75 2.77
CA VAL A 75 23.81 -0.62 3.55
C VAL A 75 22.90 0.26 2.69
N GLY A 76 21.62 0.37 3.07
CA GLY A 76 20.64 1.16 2.32
C GLY A 76 20.29 0.58 0.94
N LYS A 77 20.49 -0.72 0.70
CA LYS A 77 20.16 -1.40 -0.54
C LYS A 77 19.28 -2.62 -0.27
N LEU A 78 18.00 -2.40 -0.16
CA LEU A 78 17.02 -3.47 -0.37
C LEU A 78 17.00 -3.85 -1.86
N PRO A 79 16.59 -5.08 -2.16
CA PRO A 79 16.59 -5.57 -3.55
C PRO A 79 15.68 -4.78 -4.49
N ASP A 80 14.77 -3.95 -3.99
CA ASP A 80 13.79 -3.18 -4.76
C ASP A 80 13.63 -1.76 -4.23
N ASP A 81 13.17 -0.85 -5.09
CA ASP A 81 13.01 0.57 -4.80
C ASP A 81 11.87 0.87 -3.82
N ASN A 82 10.95 -0.07 -3.67
CA ASN A 82 9.74 0.05 -2.88
C ASN A 82 9.67 -1.14 -1.91
N VAL A 83 9.31 -0.87 -0.66
CA VAL A 83 9.20 -1.89 0.39
C VAL A 83 8.20 -2.99 0.01
N ALA A 84 7.04 -2.64 -0.57
CA ALA A 84 6.05 -3.63 -1.00
C ALA A 84 6.58 -4.56 -2.10
N GLU A 85 7.36 -4.03 -3.05
CA GLU A 85 7.99 -4.83 -4.11
C GLU A 85 9.02 -5.81 -3.53
N ALA A 86 9.80 -5.38 -2.55
CA ALA A 86 10.73 -6.27 -1.85
C ALA A 86 10.00 -7.42 -1.15
N LEU A 87 8.89 -7.11 -0.47
CA LEU A 87 8.07 -8.09 0.26
C LEU A 87 7.38 -9.12 -0.65
N GLN A 88 7.20 -8.83 -1.94
CA GLN A 88 6.63 -9.80 -2.90
C GLN A 88 7.44 -11.10 -3.00
N ARG A 89 8.72 -11.07 -2.65
CA ARG A 89 9.60 -12.25 -2.67
C ARG A 89 9.42 -13.17 -1.48
N VAL A 90 8.74 -12.70 -0.45
CA VAL A 90 8.40 -13.50 0.72
C VAL A 90 7.31 -14.48 0.35
N THR A 91 7.50 -15.74 0.71
CA THR A 91 6.48 -16.79 0.51
C THR A 91 5.18 -16.39 1.20
N GLY A 92 4.01 -16.62 0.57
CA GLY A 92 2.71 -16.26 1.14
C GLY A 92 2.36 -14.77 1.12
N VAL A 93 3.21 -13.92 0.55
CA VAL A 93 2.95 -12.49 0.39
C VAL A 93 2.55 -12.18 -1.04
N GLN A 94 1.43 -11.49 -1.18
CA GLN A 94 0.94 -10.93 -2.45
C GLN A 94 0.86 -9.40 -2.30
N ILE A 95 1.14 -8.67 -3.37
CA ILE A 95 1.10 -7.20 -3.34
C ILE A 95 -0.02 -6.65 -4.22
N THR A 96 -0.65 -5.59 -3.73
CA THR A 96 -1.56 -4.78 -4.53
C THR A 96 -0.76 -3.63 -5.16
N ARG A 97 -0.93 -3.44 -6.47
CA ARG A 97 -0.26 -2.38 -7.21
C ARG A 97 -1.25 -1.34 -7.68
N VAL A 98 -0.82 -0.09 -7.59
CA VAL A 98 -1.52 1.05 -8.13
C VAL A 98 -0.54 1.82 -9.02
N PHE A 99 -0.92 2.12 -10.26
CA PHE A 99 -0.05 2.75 -11.25
C PHE A 99 1.33 2.09 -11.42
N GLY A 100 1.33 0.74 -11.42
CA GLY A 100 2.56 -0.04 -11.63
C GLY A 100 3.51 -0.07 -10.43
N GLU A 101 3.11 0.42 -9.24
CA GLU A 101 3.90 0.37 -8.02
C GLU A 101 3.16 -0.36 -6.89
N GLY A 102 3.90 -1.16 -6.12
CA GLY A 102 3.38 -1.85 -4.94
C GLY A 102 2.97 -0.87 -3.85
N GLN A 103 1.74 -0.95 -3.36
CA GLN A 103 1.17 -0.07 -2.35
C GLN A 103 0.86 -0.79 -1.04
N ALA A 104 0.31 -1.99 -1.13
CA ALA A 104 -0.10 -2.77 0.03
C ALA A 104 0.28 -4.23 -0.15
N VAL A 105 0.35 -4.96 0.95
CA VAL A 105 0.63 -6.39 0.98
C VAL A 105 -0.53 -7.15 1.59
N ASN A 106 -0.75 -8.37 1.08
CA ASN A 106 -1.61 -9.38 1.66
C ASN A 106 -0.72 -10.52 2.15
N ILE A 107 -0.93 -10.97 3.37
CA ILE A 107 -0.23 -12.13 3.91
C ILE A 107 -1.24 -13.27 4.00
N ARG A 108 -0.96 -14.38 3.29
CA ARG A 108 -1.81 -15.59 3.29
C ARG A 108 -3.29 -15.27 2.97
N GLY A 109 -3.51 -14.37 2.01
CA GLY A 109 -4.84 -14.00 1.55
C GLY A 109 -5.59 -12.96 2.41
N LEU A 110 -4.99 -12.42 3.47
CA LEU A 110 -5.60 -11.35 4.27
C LEU A 110 -4.89 -10.02 4.04
N GLN A 111 -5.67 -8.99 3.69
CA GLN A 111 -5.19 -7.61 3.50
C GLN A 111 -4.90 -6.88 4.82
N GLN A 112 -5.46 -7.40 5.91
CA GLN A 112 -5.37 -6.83 7.24
C GLN A 112 -3.98 -7.14 7.83
N VAL A 113 -2.98 -6.43 7.35
CA VAL A 113 -1.59 -6.53 7.76
C VAL A 113 -1.21 -5.30 8.57
N ARG A 114 -0.58 -5.54 9.72
CA ARG A 114 0.02 -4.46 10.51
C ARG A 114 1.40 -4.13 9.94
N VAL A 115 1.68 -2.84 9.75
CA VAL A 115 3.01 -2.35 9.35
C VAL A 115 3.58 -1.53 10.50
N GLU A 116 4.82 -1.84 10.86
CA GLU A 116 5.58 -1.19 11.94
C GLU A 116 6.95 -0.75 11.45
N VAL A 117 7.52 0.24 12.11
CA VAL A 117 8.92 0.64 11.99
C VAL A 117 9.55 0.48 13.37
N ASP A 118 10.51 -0.43 13.51
CA ASP A 118 11.16 -0.77 14.78
C ASP A 118 10.14 -1.06 15.91
N GLY A 119 9.05 -1.82 15.60
CA GLY A 119 7.98 -2.17 16.53
C GLY A 119 6.98 -1.05 16.84
N ARG A 120 7.09 0.12 16.19
CA ARG A 120 6.25 1.31 16.41
C ARG A 120 5.36 1.58 15.21
N THR A 121 4.18 2.18 15.43
CA THR A 121 3.27 2.55 14.34
C THR A 121 3.81 3.77 13.59
N LEU A 122 4.02 3.65 12.27
CA LEU A 122 4.20 4.81 11.40
C LEU A 122 2.83 5.20 10.84
N LEU A 123 2.26 6.27 11.36
CA LEU A 123 1.00 6.79 10.86
C LEU A 123 1.18 7.46 9.51
N GLY A 124 0.20 7.30 8.64
CA GLY A 124 0.19 7.96 7.35
C GLY A 124 -1.15 7.80 6.64
N TRP A 125 -1.40 8.71 5.71
CA TRP A 125 -2.54 8.64 4.82
C TRP A 125 -2.12 7.82 3.59
N SER A 126 -2.86 6.77 3.30
CA SER A 126 -2.73 6.09 2.02
C SER A 126 -3.58 6.85 1.01
N ALA A 127 -2.96 7.64 0.15
CA ALA A 127 -3.62 8.21 -1.00
C ALA A 127 -3.99 7.07 -1.95
N ARG A 128 -5.20 6.53 -1.85
CA ARG A 128 -5.72 5.64 -2.90
C ARG A 128 -5.81 6.44 -4.20
N VAL A 129 -4.97 6.09 -5.12
CA VAL A 129 -4.86 6.73 -6.43
C VAL A 129 -5.87 6.14 -7.42
N SER A 130 -6.74 5.21 -6.99
CA SER A 130 -7.76 4.56 -7.81
C SER A 130 -9.18 4.93 -7.35
N PRO A 131 -10.13 5.18 -8.24
CA PRO A 131 -11.55 5.27 -7.88
C PRO A 131 -12.07 3.95 -7.29
N PRO A 132 -13.04 3.97 -6.36
CA PRO A 132 -13.73 5.17 -5.87
C PRO A 132 -12.88 5.99 -4.90
N GLU A 133 -13.09 7.31 -4.89
CA GLU A 133 -12.39 8.34 -4.12
C GLU A 133 -12.52 8.18 -2.57
N ASN A 134 -12.47 6.97 -2.07
CA ASN A 134 -12.50 6.71 -0.64
C ASN A 134 -11.08 6.80 -0.10
N ASP A 135 -10.78 7.96 0.48
CA ASP A 135 -9.57 8.19 1.22
C ASP A 135 -9.55 7.22 2.42
N ASN A 136 -8.70 6.21 2.36
CA ASN A 136 -8.52 5.32 3.49
C ASN A 136 -7.67 6.03 4.54
N LEU A 137 -8.31 6.45 5.60
CA LEU A 137 -7.70 6.67 6.90
C LEU A 137 -7.18 5.33 7.41
N GLY A 138 -5.95 5.00 6.99
CA GLY A 138 -5.27 3.81 7.47
C GLY A 138 -4.74 4.02 8.88
N ARG A 139 -4.72 2.95 9.66
CA ARG A 139 -4.05 2.93 10.97
C ARG A 139 -2.52 2.84 10.85
N SER A 140 -1.99 2.75 9.65
CA SER A 140 -0.57 2.79 9.32
C SER A 140 -0.37 3.39 7.94
N SER A 141 0.81 3.94 7.68
CA SER A 141 1.18 4.41 6.35
C SER A 141 1.19 3.27 5.33
N GLY A 142 0.89 3.59 4.07
CA GLY A 142 1.15 2.68 2.98
C GLY A 142 2.65 2.39 2.84
N LEU A 143 3.00 1.19 2.39
CA LEU A 143 4.40 0.80 2.16
C LEU A 143 5.08 1.60 1.03
N ASP A 144 4.29 2.31 0.23
CA ASP A 144 4.75 3.23 -0.80
C ASP A 144 5.10 4.63 -0.26
N ALA A 145 4.75 4.93 0.98
CA ALA A 145 5.02 6.23 1.58
C ALA A 145 6.48 6.42 2.01
N VAL A 146 7.22 5.33 2.24
CA VAL A 146 8.57 5.38 2.80
C VAL A 146 9.57 4.75 1.82
N PRO A 147 10.71 5.43 1.54
CA PRO A 147 11.79 4.85 0.73
C PRO A 147 12.34 3.56 1.35
N SER A 148 12.56 2.55 0.52
CA SER A 148 13.10 1.26 0.96
C SER A 148 14.55 1.35 1.45
N SER A 149 15.32 2.30 0.95
CA SER A 149 16.74 2.50 1.32
C SER A 149 16.96 2.92 2.79
N LEU A 150 15.89 3.35 3.48
CA LEU A 150 15.95 3.70 4.90
C LEU A 150 15.98 2.48 5.82
N PHE A 151 15.75 1.27 5.29
CA PHE A 151 15.64 0.04 6.08
C PHE A 151 16.80 -0.92 5.80
N GLY A 152 17.30 -1.55 6.86
CA GLY A 152 18.33 -2.58 6.80
C GLY A 152 17.74 -4.00 6.77
N ARG A 153 16.52 -4.17 7.31
CA ARG A 153 15.83 -5.47 7.38
C ARG A 153 14.32 -5.29 7.33
N LEU A 154 13.65 -6.20 6.62
CA LEU A 154 12.19 -6.34 6.62
C LEU A 154 11.85 -7.70 7.21
N GLU A 155 10.95 -7.74 8.17
CA GLU A 155 10.50 -8.95 8.83
C GLU A 155 8.99 -9.13 8.64
N VAL A 156 8.56 -10.32 8.23
CA VAL A 156 7.17 -10.69 8.05
C VAL A 156 6.82 -11.78 9.04
N ALA A 157 6.14 -11.42 10.13
CA ALA A 157 5.64 -12.37 11.11
C ALA A 157 4.28 -12.92 10.64
N LYS A 158 4.21 -14.25 10.45
CA LYS A 158 3.02 -14.96 9.97
C LYS A 158 2.25 -15.66 11.08
N SER A 159 2.90 -15.99 12.21
CA SER A 159 2.27 -16.36 13.49
C SER A 159 2.50 -15.25 14.51
N SER A 160 1.84 -15.31 15.65
CA SER A 160 1.90 -14.27 16.69
C SER A 160 2.47 -14.80 17.99
N ILE A 161 3.10 -13.92 18.76
CA ILE A 161 3.53 -14.13 20.16
C ILE A 161 2.87 -13.06 21.04
N ALA A 162 2.74 -13.30 22.34
CA ALA A 162 2.00 -12.40 23.24
C ALA A 162 2.66 -11.01 23.41
N SER A 163 3.99 -10.90 23.25
CA SER A 163 4.70 -9.62 23.29
C SER A 163 4.48 -8.76 22.02
N GLN A 164 4.13 -9.39 20.88
CA GLN A 164 3.87 -8.68 19.62
C GLN A 164 2.63 -7.81 19.70
N VAL A 165 2.70 -6.61 19.17
CA VAL A 165 1.56 -5.68 19.16
C VAL A 165 0.44 -6.23 18.27
N GLU A 166 -0.77 -6.15 18.79
CA GLU A 166 -1.98 -6.58 18.07
C GLU A 166 -2.32 -5.64 16.90
N GLY A 167 -3.03 -6.14 15.89
CA GLY A 167 -3.54 -5.33 14.76
C GLY A 167 -3.34 -5.91 13.37
N GLY A 168 -2.83 -7.14 13.24
CA GLY A 168 -2.69 -7.83 11.96
C GLY A 168 -3.39 -9.19 11.95
N LEU A 169 -4.49 -9.35 11.21
CA LEU A 169 -5.15 -10.65 11.00
C LEU A 169 -4.32 -11.55 10.08
N GLY A 170 -3.75 -10.98 9.02
CA GLY A 170 -2.87 -11.68 8.08
C GLY A 170 -1.50 -11.96 8.70
N GLY A 171 -0.96 -10.98 9.41
CA GLY A 171 0.37 -10.97 10.02
C GLY A 171 0.87 -9.55 10.24
N THR A 172 2.14 -9.43 10.61
CA THR A 172 2.80 -8.15 10.85
C THR A 172 4.03 -8.01 9.97
N VAL A 173 4.22 -6.85 9.37
CA VAL A 173 5.46 -6.44 8.69
C VAL A 173 6.18 -5.44 9.58
N ASN A 174 7.38 -5.77 10.04
CA ASN A 174 8.24 -4.86 10.79
C ASN A 174 9.43 -4.43 9.94
N LEU A 175 9.58 -3.12 9.77
CA LEU A 175 10.61 -2.47 9.00
C LEU A 175 11.69 -1.99 9.97
N HIS A 176 12.89 -2.57 9.91
CA HIS A 176 13.98 -2.22 10.82
C HIS A 176 14.91 -1.18 10.18
N THR A 177 15.02 -0.02 10.82
CA THR A 177 16.00 0.98 10.43
C THR A 177 17.38 0.60 10.96
N PRO A 178 18.47 0.80 10.21
CA PRO A 178 19.83 0.56 10.72
C PRO A 178 20.14 1.50 11.88
N LYS A 179 20.87 0.99 12.87
CA LYS A 179 21.30 1.74 14.07
C LYS A 179 22.82 1.94 14.04
N PRO A 180 23.36 2.96 14.72
CA PRO A 180 24.81 3.22 14.71
C PRO A 180 25.66 2.03 15.15
N PHE A 181 25.25 1.31 16.22
CA PHE A 181 26.01 0.18 16.76
C PHE A 181 25.94 -1.11 15.92
N ASP A 182 25.11 -1.13 14.87
CA ASP A 182 25.14 -2.20 13.86
C ASP A 182 26.40 -2.14 12.99
N PHE A 183 27.17 -1.03 13.08
CA PHE A 183 28.34 -0.76 12.24
C PHE A 183 29.61 -0.83 13.04
N LYS A 184 30.58 -1.65 12.60
CA LYS A 184 31.90 -1.80 13.25
C LYS A 184 32.87 -0.66 12.96
N LYS A 185 32.56 0.23 12.02
CA LYS A 185 33.39 1.34 11.58
C LYS A 185 32.56 2.47 10.97
N THR A 186 33.17 3.65 10.94
CA THR A 186 32.61 4.77 10.17
C THR A 186 32.30 4.32 8.74
N THR A 187 31.07 4.55 8.29
CA THR A 187 30.61 4.15 6.96
C THR A 187 29.90 5.32 6.30
N ILE A 188 30.26 5.57 5.03
CA ILE A 188 29.60 6.53 4.15
C ILE A 188 29.13 5.76 2.92
N SER A 189 27.85 5.85 2.60
CA SER A 189 27.29 5.26 1.37
C SER A 189 26.53 6.34 0.61
N LEU A 190 26.83 6.50 -0.69
CA LEU A 190 26.19 7.48 -1.57
C LEU A 190 25.71 6.76 -2.83
N GLY A 191 24.52 7.10 -3.30
CA GLY A 191 23.95 6.54 -4.53
C GLY A 191 23.26 7.62 -5.37
N ALA A 192 23.37 7.49 -6.68
CA ALA A 192 22.62 8.28 -7.66
C ALA A 192 22.08 7.35 -8.75
N ARG A 193 20.83 7.55 -9.13
CA ARG A 193 20.16 6.75 -10.15
C ARG A 193 19.30 7.64 -11.04
N GLY A 194 19.23 7.33 -12.33
CA GLY A 194 18.29 7.89 -13.28
C GLY A 194 17.37 6.78 -13.80
N THR A 195 16.07 7.02 -13.82
CA THR A 195 15.04 6.08 -14.27
C THR A 195 14.27 6.66 -15.45
N TYR A 196 14.21 5.94 -16.54
CA TYR A 196 13.38 6.23 -17.70
C TYR A 196 12.10 5.40 -17.67
N SER A 197 10.95 6.07 -17.83
CA SER A 197 9.64 5.46 -17.98
C SER A 197 9.20 5.55 -19.44
N ASP A 198 8.86 4.43 -20.09
CA ASP A 198 8.55 4.39 -21.53
C ASP A 198 7.18 5.02 -21.87
N GLU A 199 6.15 4.81 -21.02
CA GLU A 199 4.83 5.39 -21.28
C GLU A 199 4.77 6.90 -20.97
N ALA A 200 5.51 7.35 -19.95
CA ALA A 200 5.59 8.78 -19.61
C ALA A 200 6.65 9.53 -20.43
N GLU A 201 7.57 8.83 -21.10
CA GLU A 201 8.71 9.37 -21.85
C GLU A 201 9.57 10.35 -21.03
N LYS A 202 9.73 10.03 -19.73
CA LYS A 202 10.46 10.87 -18.75
C LYS A 202 11.64 10.13 -18.15
N PHE A 203 12.72 10.89 -17.97
CA PHE A 203 13.90 10.45 -17.23
C PHE A 203 13.98 11.23 -15.92
N GLU A 204 13.90 10.51 -14.80
CA GLU A 204 13.78 11.13 -13.48
C GLU A 204 14.88 10.65 -12.52
N PRO A 205 15.42 11.52 -11.66
CA PRO A 205 16.54 11.23 -10.77
C PRO A 205 16.08 10.63 -9.43
N ALA A 206 16.99 9.85 -8.83
CA ALA A 206 16.96 9.49 -7.42
C ALA A 206 18.34 9.59 -6.80
N PHE A 207 18.41 10.04 -5.54
CA PHE A 207 19.64 10.19 -4.78
C PHE A 207 19.44 9.59 -3.39
N GLN A 208 20.45 8.89 -2.89
CA GLN A 208 20.43 8.33 -1.55
C GLN A 208 21.77 8.51 -0.86
N GLY A 209 21.76 8.60 0.47
CA GLY A 209 22.97 8.73 1.27
C GLY A 209 22.79 8.15 2.66
N LEU A 210 23.87 7.59 3.19
CA LEU A 210 23.95 7.15 4.59
C LEU A 210 25.32 7.53 5.14
N PHE A 211 25.33 8.02 6.36
CA PHE A 211 26.51 8.26 7.18
C PHE A 211 26.29 7.69 8.56
N THR A 212 27.28 6.96 9.07
CA THR A 212 27.28 6.48 10.46
C THR A 212 28.70 6.42 11.02
N THR A 213 28.80 6.67 12.31
CA THR A 213 30.06 6.54 13.05
C THR A 213 29.79 6.30 14.53
N THR A 214 30.74 5.60 15.18
CA THR A 214 30.82 5.49 16.63
C THR A 214 31.97 6.36 17.15
N PHE A 215 31.92 6.82 18.40
CA PHE A 215 32.91 7.69 19.01
C PHE A 215 32.82 7.65 20.55
N GLY A 216 33.81 8.26 21.18
CA GLY A 216 33.99 8.20 22.65
C GLY A 216 34.99 7.14 23.04
N SER A 217 35.26 6.99 24.37
CA SER A 217 36.01 5.87 24.89
C SER A 217 35.15 4.61 24.73
N ASP A 218 35.72 3.56 24.16
CA ASP A 218 35.05 2.26 23.93
C ASP A 218 33.80 2.34 23.04
N ASP A 219 33.77 3.31 22.08
CA ASP A 219 32.71 3.51 21.13
C ASP A 219 31.32 3.64 21.77
N GLN A 220 31.25 4.25 22.96
CA GLN A 220 29.99 4.37 23.75
C GLN A 220 28.89 5.22 23.11
N PHE A 221 29.25 6.05 22.15
CA PHE A 221 28.29 6.89 21.41
C PHE A 221 28.24 6.49 19.93
N GLY A 222 27.07 6.54 19.35
CA GLY A 222 26.89 6.33 17.91
C GLY A 222 25.88 7.29 17.30
N VAL A 223 26.16 7.72 16.07
CA VAL A 223 25.23 8.53 15.26
C VAL A 223 25.05 7.93 13.89
N LEU A 224 23.83 7.99 13.37
CA LEU A 224 23.49 7.58 12.02
C LEU A 224 22.53 8.60 11.39
N PHE A 225 22.76 8.91 10.12
CA PHE A 225 21.85 9.67 9.28
C PHE A 225 21.72 8.98 7.94
N SER A 226 20.50 8.80 7.46
CA SER A 226 20.24 8.35 6.10
C SER A 226 19.13 9.16 5.44
N GLY A 227 19.17 9.25 4.12
CA GLY A 227 18.16 9.97 3.37
C GLY A 227 18.06 9.51 1.92
N GLU A 228 16.88 9.68 1.34
CA GLU A 228 16.63 9.44 -0.08
C GLU A 228 15.69 10.51 -0.64
N TYR A 229 15.97 10.94 -1.84
CA TYR A 229 15.07 11.70 -2.69
C TYR A 229 14.86 10.94 -4.00
N GLN A 230 13.61 10.74 -4.38
CA GLN A 230 13.24 10.10 -5.63
C GLN A 230 12.15 10.92 -6.34
N LYS A 231 12.32 11.16 -7.63
CA LYS A 231 11.26 11.65 -8.49
C LYS A 231 10.84 10.56 -9.48
N ARG A 232 9.54 10.52 -9.82
CA ARG A 232 8.98 9.57 -10.77
C ARG A 232 7.77 10.18 -11.46
N THR A 233 7.76 10.12 -12.78
CA THR A 233 6.59 10.41 -13.61
C THR A 233 6.08 9.12 -14.22
N SER A 234 4.78 8.86 -14.07
CA SER A 234 4.10 7.65 -14.58
C SER A 234 2.92 8.05 -15.43
N ARG A 235 2.68 7.34 -16.54
CA ARG A 235 1.46 7.48 -17.36
C ARG A 235 0.66 6.17 -17.29
N LEU A 236 -0.64 6.30 -17.04
CA LEU A 236 -1.59 5.20 -17.12
C LEU A 236 -2.62 5.50 -18.18
N GLN A 237 -2.77 4.60 -19.14
CA GLN A 237 -3.82 4.63 -20.13
C GLN A 237 -4.90 3.63 -19.69
N LEU A 238 -6.14 4.10 -19.58
CA LEU A 238 -7.22 3.38 -18.91
C LEU A 238 -8.51 3.46 -19.71
N PHE A 239 -9.18 2.33 -19.89
CA PHE A 239 -10.61 2.24 -20.17
C PHE A 239 -11.33 1.81 -18.91
N GLU A 240 -12.43 2.47 -18.58
CA GLU A 240 -13.27 2.12 -17.43
C GLU A 240 -14.75 2.23 -17.80
N ARG A 241 -15.51 1.28 -17.35
CA ARG A 241 -16.96 1.28 -17.40
C ARG A 241 -17.51 1.37 -15.98
N ASN A 242 -18.19 2.43 -15.65
CA ASN A 242 -18.85 2.55 -14.35
C ASN A 242 -20.21 1.83 -14.37
N ASN A 243 -20.27 0.71 -13.68
CA ASN A 243 -21.48 -0.09 -13.39
C ASN A 243 -22.24 -0.65 -14.60
N TRP A 244 -22.58 -1.92 -14.51
CA TRP A 244 -23.62 -2.55 -15.31
C TRP A 244 -24.96 -2.34 -14.62
N LEU A 245 -25.82 -1.47 -15.18
CA LEU A 245 -27.13 -1.19 -14.63
C LEU A 245 -28.17 -2.10 -15.26
N GLN A 246 -29.16 -2.48 -14.46
CA GLN A 246 -30.33 -3.19 -14.96
C GLN A 246 -31.10 -2.32 -15.97
N ARG A 247 -31.35 -2.85 -17.18
CA ARG A 247 -32.04 -2.20 -18.29
C ARG A 247 -33.00 -3.19 -18.94
N ASN A 248 -34.24 -2.84 -19.03
CA ASN A 248 -35.23 -3.71 -19.63
C ASN A 248 -35.39 -3.52 -21.16
N ASN A 249 -34.74 -2.49 -21.72
CA ASN A 249 -34.83 -2.15 -23.17
C ASN A 249 -36.28 -2.14 -23.69
N GLY A 250 -37.24 -1.53 -22.95
CA GLY A 250 -38.65 -1.48 -23.27
C GLY A 250 -39.46 -2.75 -22.92
N ASP A 251 -38.80 -3.82 -22.49
CA ASP A 251 -39.45 -5.06 -22.03
C ASP A 251 -39.49 -5.09 -20.51
N SER A 252 -40.61 -4.72 -19.92
CA SER A 252 -40.80 -4.65 -18.47
C SER A 252 -40.68 -6.01 -17.76
N THR A 253 -40.67 -7.12 -18.49
CA THR A 253 -40.49 -8.47 -17.93
C THR A 253 -39.03 -8.89 -17.83
N ALA A 254 -38.11 -8.19 -18.51
CA ALA A 254 -36.70 -8.49 -18.49
C ALA A 254 -36.06 -7.96 -17.20
N THR A 255 -35.83 -8.84 -16.24
CA THR A 255 -35.24 -8.52 -14.93
C THR A 255 -33.76 -8.81 -14.84
N ASN A 256 -33.16 -9.47 -15.84
CA ASN A 256 -31.77 -9.95 -15.84
C ASN A 256 -30.92 -9.30 -16.93
N ARG A 257 -31.38 -8.22 -17.60
CA ARG A 257 -30.61 -7.50 -18.62
C ARG A 257 -29.82 -6.38 -18.01
N LEU A 258 -28.54 -6.31 -18.38
CA LEU A 258 -27.58 -5.32 -17.92
C LEU A 258 -27.03 -4.53 -19.11
N ALA A 259 -26.84 -3.24 -18.94
CA ALA A 259 -26.12 -2.40 -19.90
C ALA A 259 -25.19 -1.42 -19.18
N PRO A 260 -24.12 -0.94 -19.83
CA PRO A 260 -23.20 0.00 -19.21
C PRO A 260 -23.92 1.32 -18.87
N LEU A 261 -23.56 1.94 -17.75
CA LEU A 261 -23.98 3.31 -17.43
C LEU A 261 -23.20 4.32 -18.28
N GLN A 262 -21.89 4.09 -18.41
CA GLN A 262 -21.00 4.94 -19.18
C GLN A 262 -19.78 4.14 -19.69
N LEU A 263 -19.15 4.67 -20.72
CA LEU A 263 -17.89 4.21 -21.27
C LEU A 263 -16.89 5.36 -21.13
N GLN A 264 -15.86 5.18 -20.33
CA GLN A 264 -14.88 6.20 -20.01
C GLN A 264 -13.49 5.78 -20.46
N TYR A 265 -12.85 6.66 -21.15
CA TYR A 265 -11.48 6.52 -21.68
C TYR A 265 -10.64 7.59 -21.02
N GLU A 266 -9.53 7.21 -20.38
CA GLU A 266 -8.72 8.10 -19.55
C GLU A 266 -7.25 8.01 -19.85
N ASN A 267 -6.58 9.15 -19.83
CA ASN A 267 -5.15 9.28 -19.77
C ASN A 267 -4.78 9.96 -18.45
N VAL A 268 -4.04 9.26 -17.60
CA VAL A 268 -3.63 9.74 -16.26
C VAL A 268 -2.13 9.90 -16.23
N LEU A 269 -1.67 11.11 -15.96
CA LEU A 269 -0.26 11.41 -15.72
C LEU A 269 -0.07 11.71 -14.23
N ILE A 270 0.95 11.09 -13.63
CA ILE A 270 1.27 11.27 -12.21
C ILE A 270 2.72 11.67 -12.08
N ASP A 271 2.94 12.89 -11.62
CA ASP A 271 4.23 13.36 -11.16
C ASP A 271 4.32 13.12 -9.65
N ARG A 272 5.24 12.26 -9.22
CA ARG A 272 5.45 11.97 -7.81
C ARG A 272 6.88 12.21 -7.39
N SER A 273 7.05 12.91 -6.28
CA SER A 273 8.31 13.00 -5.55
C SER A 273 8.18 12.35 -4.18
N ARG A 274 9.23 11.67 -3.75
CA ARG A 274 9.35 11.08 -2.42
C ARG A 274 10.65 11.55 -1.79
N LEU A 275 10.56 12.02 -0.56
CA LEU A 275 11.69 12.43 0.26
C LEU A 275 11.59 11.65 1.58
N GLY A 276 12.68 11.01 1.98
CA GLY A 276 12.75 10.31 3.26
C GLY A 276 14.05 10.62 3.97
N PHE A 277 13.99 10.71 5.31
CA PHE A 277 15.13 10.81 6.19
C PHE A 277 14.95 9.90 7.40
N SER A 278 16.01 9.24 7.83
CA SER A 278 16.07 8.63 9.15
C SER A 278 17.36 9.02 9.86
N GLY A 279 17.29 9.10 11.19
CA GLY A 279 18.44 9.38 12.03
C GLY A 279 18.31 8.63 13.34
N ALA A 280 19.45 8.21 13.89
CA ALA A 280 19.54 7.55 15.18
C ALA A 280 20.76 8.03 15.96
N PHE A 281 20.60 8.19 17.25
CA PHE A 281 21.63 8.39 18.24
C PHE A 281 21.55 7.26 19.26
N GLN A 282 22.67 6.60 19.51
CA GLN A 282 22.80 5.57 20.53
C GLN A 282 23.87 5.95 21.55
N TRP A 283 23.61 5.61 22.81
CA TRP A 283 24.51 5.82 23.91
C TRP A 283 24.51 4.59 24.83
N LYS A 284 25.71 4.06 25.10
CA LYS A 284 25.99 3.02 26.10
C LYS A 284 26.66 3.63 27.31
N PRO A 285 25.90 4.14 28.31
CA PRO A 285 26.51 4.71 29.53
C PRO A 285 27.19 3.65 30.38
N THR A 286 26.74 2.41 30.28
CA THR A 286 27.32 1.21 30.90
C THR A 286 27.18 0.03 29.95
N ASP A 287 27.91 -1.06 30.17
CA ASP A 287 27.87 -2.25 29.30
C ASP A 287 26.49 -2.89 29.24
N ASN A 288 25.67 -2.69 30.26
CA ASN A 288 24.36 -3.27 30.41
C ASN A 288 23.16 -2.32 30.11
N LEU A 289 23.45 -1.08 29.66
CA LEU A 289 22.39 -0.12 29.31
C LEU A 289 22.65 0.50 27.95
N THR A 290 21.71 0.34 27.06
CA THR A 290 21.70 1.02 25.74
C THR A 290 20.51 1.98 25.67
N LEU A 291 20.79 3.24 25.34
CA LEU A 291 19.79 4.27 25.10
C LEU A 291 19.78 4.61 23.60
N THR A 292 18.62 4.60 22.99
CA THR A 292 18.45 4.92 21.57
C THR A 292 17.41 6.03 21.41
N ALA A 293 17.76 7.09 20.70
CA ALA A 293 16.83 8.10 20.22
C ALA A 293 16.83 8.07 18.69
N ASP A 294 15.70 7.94 18.07
CA ASP A 294 15.60 7.86 16.61
C ASP A 294 14.41 8.65 16.05
N ALA A 295 14.52 8.99 14.77
CA ALA A 295 13.46 9.66 14.03
C ALA A 295 13.42 9.21 12.58
N LEU A 296 12.22 9.11 12.03
CA LEU A 296 11.96 8.87 10.61
C LEU A 296 10.96 9.92 10.12
N TYR A 297 11.29 10.57 9.01
CA TYR A 297 10.41 11.49 8.30
C TYR A 297 10.30 11.06 6.84
N SER A 298 9.09 11.06 6.32
CA SER A 298 8.88 10.92 4.88
C SER A 298 7.81 11.89 4.37
N ARG A 299 8.04 12.40 3.16
CA ARG A 299 7.10 13.23 2.42
C ARG A 299 6.88 12.68 1.03
N VAL A 300 5.64 12.48 0.66
CA VAL A 300 5.23 12.11 -0.70
C VAL A 300 4.38 13.23 -1.25
N GLU A 301 4.74 13.74 -2.41
CA GLU A 301 3.90 14.65 -3.19
C GLU A 301 3.52 13.95 -4.50
N ALA A 302 2.23 13.76 -4.72
CA ALA A 302 1.69 13.25 -5.97
C ALA A 302 0.83 14.33 -6.62
N ASP A 303 1.21 14.78 -7.83
CA ASP A 303 0.43 15.67 -8.68
C ASP A 303 -0.11 14.84 -9.84
N ARG A 304 -1.40 14.59 -9.83
CA ARG A 304 -2.09 13.75 -10.81
C ARG A 304 -2.92 14.63 -11.73
N THR A 305 -2.71 14.47 -13.03
CA THR A 305 -3.54 15.07 -14.07
C THR A 305 -4.29 13.96 -14.80
N ASN A 306 -5.60 14.07 -14.86
CA ASN A 306 -6.46 13.12 -15.55
C ASN A 306 -7.22 13.83 -16.66
N GLN A 307 -7.12 13.30 -17.88
CA GLN A 307 -7.92 13.70 -19.03
C GLN A 307 -8.82 12.52 -19.41
N ALA A 308 -10.14 12.72 -19.31
CA ALA A 308 -11.13 11.68 -19.56
C ALA A 308 -12.12 12.10 -20.63
N LEU A 309 -12.46 11.15 -21.52
CA LEU A 309 -13.56 11.22 -22.45
C LEU A 309 -14.58 10.14 -22.07
N THR A 310 -15.81 10.53 -21.79
CA THR A 310 -16.85 9.63 -21.31
C THR A 310 -18.10 9.74 -22.15
N PHE A 311 -18.58 8.63 -22.69
CA PHE A 311 -19.90 8.52 -23.27
C PHE A 311 -20.88 8.06 -22.18
N ILE A 312 -21.86 8.90 -21.84
CA ILE A 312 -22.83 8.67 -20.76
C ILE A 312 -24.19 8.36 -21.36
N LEU A 313 -24.71 7.18 -21.03
CA LEU A 313 -26.03 6.75 -21.42
C LEU A 313 -27.09 7.32 -20.46
N PRO A 314 -28.35 7.51 -20.93
CA PRO A 314 -29.45 7.93 -20.06
C PRO A 314 -29.67 6.95 -18.89
N THR A 315 -30.08 7.45 -17.72
CA THR A 315 -30.26 6.63 -16.51
C THR A 315 -31.61 5.92 -16.43
N THR A 316 -32.52 6.13 -17.40
CA THR A 316 -33.86 5.52 -17.41
C THR A 316 -33.77 4.00 -17.61
N GLN A 317 -34.54 3.23 -16.84
CA GLN A 317 -34.63 1.76 -17.00
C GLN A 317 -35.18 1.34 -18.35
N ALA A 318 -36.13 2.11 -18.90
CA ALA A 318 -36.79 1.90 -20.19
C ALA A 318 -35.96 2.42 -21.39
N LEU A 319 -34.60 2.39 -21.28
CA LEU A 319 -33.75 2.81 -22.37
C LEU A 319 -33.89 1.88 -23.57
N ASN A 320 -34.30 2.44 -24.72
CA ASN A 320 -34.46 1.70 -25.96
C ASN A 320 -33.16 1.75 -26.76
N PHE A 321 -32.41 0.66 -26.71
CA PHE A 321 -31.28 0.44 -27.59
C PHE A 321 -31.73 0.10 -29.01
N ARG A 322 -31.01 0.61 -30.02
CA ARG A 322 -31.14 0.16 -31.40
C ARG A 322 -30.15 -0.96 -31.65
N ASN A 323 -30.62 -2.04 -32.29
CA ASN A 323 -29.85 -3.22 -32.66
C ASN A 323 -29.03 -3.82 -31.48
N PRO A 324 -29.68 -4.05 -30.31
CA PRO A 324 -28.95 -4.58 -29.18
C PRO A 324 -28.54 -6.03 -29.41
N VAL A 325 -27.32 -6.35 -29.03
CA VAL A 325 -26.80 -7.72 -28.96
C VAL A 325 -26.57 -8.07 -27.51
N TYR A 326 -27.06 -9.23 -27.10
CA TYR A 326 -26.95 -9.72 -25.73
C TYR A 326 -26.07 -10.96 -25.67
N GLU A 327 -25.25 -11.05 -24.65
CA GLU A 327 -24.56 -12.29 -24.27
C GLU A 327 -24.93 -12.67 -22.84
N THR A 328 -25.10 -13.96 -22.60
CA THR A 328 -25.48 -14.48 -21.28
C THR A 328 -24.28 -15.04 -20.55
N VAL A 329 -23.98 -14.46 -19.37
CA VAL A 329 -22.94 -14.92 -18.49
C VAL A 329 -23.55 -15.12 -17.10
N ASN A 330 -23.45 -16.33 -16.55
CA ASN A 330 -24.00 -16.68 -15.23
C ASN A 330 -25.51 -16.31 -15.05
N GLY A 331 -26.31 -16.47 -16.11
CA GLY A 331 -27.75 -16.18 -16.08
C GLY A 331 -28.12 -14.70 -16.25
N LEU A 332 -27.15 -13.79 -16.35
CA LEU A 332 -27.33 -12.38 -16.65
C LEU A 332 -27.09 -12.10 -18.14
N GLN A 333 -27.91 -11.27 -18.73
CA GLN A 333 -27.79 -10.85 -20.13
C GLN A 333 -27.07 -9.49 -20.21
N TYR A 334 -25.85 -9.49 -20.68
CA TYR A 334 -25.07 -8.27 -20.90
C TYR A 334 -25.33 -7.69 -22.29
N THR A 335 -25.69 -6.41 -22.38
CA THR A 335 -25.78 -5.69 -23.66
C THR A 335 -24.39 -5.42 -24.18
N VAL A 336 -23.85 -6.32 -24.99
CA VAL A 336 -22.44 -6.28 -25.45
C VAL A 336 -22.24 -5.40 -26.68
N ALA A 337 -23.27 -5.13 -27.44
CA ALA A 337 -23.28 -4.14 -28.53
C ALA A 337 -24.65 -3.51 -28.68
N ALA A 338 -24.65 -2.21 -28.93
CA ALA A 338 -25.87 -1.46 -29.20
C ALA A 338 -25.60 -0.06 -29.73
N GLN A 339 -26.62 0.58 -30.29
CA GLN A 339 -26.63 2.01 -30.53
C GLN A 339 -27.60 2.69 -29.58
N SER A 340 -27.16 3.78 -28.95
CA SER A 340 -27.98 4.58 -28.04
C SER A 340 -27.74 6.06 -28.22
N THR A 341 -28.70 6.89 -27.86
CA THR A 341 -28.48 8.32 -27.65
C THR A 341 -27.88 8.54 -26.26
N GLY A 342 -26.98 9.49 -26.15
CA GLY A 342 -26.34 9.86 -24.89
C GLY A 342 -25.69 11.23 -24.99
N ARG A 343 -24.79 11.51 -24.08
CA ARG A 343 -23.94 12.69 -24.12
C ARG A 343 -22.47 12.30 -23.99
N VAL A 344 -21.60 13.10 -24.53
CA VAL A 344 -20.15 12.98 -24.33
C VAL A 344 -19.73 14.00 -23.30
N ARG A 345 -18.98 13.54 -22.33
CA ARG A 345 -18.30 14.37 -21.33
C ARG A 345 -16.81 14.33 -21.57
N VAL A 346 -16.20 15.50 -21.59
CA VAL A 346 -14.76 15.67 -21.48
C VAL A 346 -14.48 16.25 -20.10
N GLN A 347 -13.61 15.60 -19.36
CA GLN A 347 -13.24 16.00 -18.00
C GLN A 347 -11.73 16.16 -17.91
N ASN A 348 -11.27 17.26 -17.34
CA ASN A 348 -9.93 17.43 -16.85
C ASN A 348 -9.97 17.55 -15.34
N GLN A 349 -9.17 16.72 -14.69
CA GLN A 349 -9.01 16.74 -13.25
C GLN A 349 -7.53 16.87 -12.92
N ARG A 350 -7.23 17.76 -11.98
CA ARG A 350 -5.95 17.82 -11.31
C ARG A 350 -6.17 17.49 -9.84
N ARG A 351 -5.32 16.62 -9.31
CA ARG A 351 -5.33 16.24 -7.91
C ARG A 351 -3.92 16.30 -7.35
N LYS A 352 -3.75 16.98 -6.24
CA LYS A 352 -2.52 17.00 -5.46
C LYS A 352 -2.76 16.34 -4.12
N ASP A 353 -1.88 15.41 -3.77
CA ASP A 353 -1.96 14.65 -2.52
C ASP A 353 -0.60 14.71 -1.77
N PRO A 354 -0.20 15.86 -1.21
CA PRO A 354 0.95 15.89 -0.33
C PRO A 354 0.63 15.21 0.99
N THR A 355 1.47 14.24 1.36
CA THR A 355 1.40 13.53 2.64
C THR A 355 2.74 13.64 3.36
N ASP A 356 2.70 13.90 4.66
CA ASP A 356 3.88 13.91 5.53
C ASP A 356 3.69 12.86 6.63
N ASN A 357 4.73 12.07 6.89
CA ASN A 357 4.75 11.09 7.97
C ASN A 357 6.00 11.35 8.84
N LEU A 358 5.81 11.37 10.15
CA LEU A 358 6.85 11.59 11.14
C LEU A 358 6.71 10.55 12.24
N LEU A 359 7.83 9.91 12.59
CA LEU A 359 7.96 9.03 13.75
C LEU A 359 9.20 9.49 14.53
N ILE A 360 9.05 9.73 15.83
CA ILE A 360 10.14 10.03 16.76
C ILE A 360 10.01 9.05 17.90
N GLY A 361 11.09 8.34 18.21
CA GLY A 361 11.13 7.33 19.25
C GLY A 361 12.28 7.47 20.20
N PHE A 362 12.07 6.94 21.38
CA PHE A 362 13.06 6.78 22.43
C PHE A 362 12.95 5.40 23.04
N ASN A 363 14.05 4.66 23.06
CA ASN A 363 14.15 3.31 23.61
C ASN A 363 15.28 3.23 24.62
N ALA A 364 15.08 2.45 25.68
CA ALA A 364 16.07 2.12 26.70
C ALA A 364 16.04 0.62 26.96
N GLU A 365 17.15 -0.05 26.73
CA GLU A 365 17.35 -1.48 26.95
C GLU A 365 18.36 -1.67 28.08
N TRP A 366 17.96 -2.38 29.13
CA TRP A 366 18.79 -2.68 30.27
C TRP A 366 18.74 -4.17 30.61
N GLU A 367 19.91 -4.74 30.84
CA GLU A 367 20.06 -6.15 31.23
C GLU A 367 21.02 -6.24 32.40
N ASN A 368 20.72 -7.08 33.39
CA ASN A 368 21.63 -7.32 34.51
C ASN A 368 22.21 -8.74 34.49
N ASP A 369 23.26 -8.95 35.27
CA ASP A 369 23.96 -10.26 35.39
C ASP A 369 23.07 -11.39 35.97
N SER A 370 21.88 -11.07 36.52
CA SER A 370 20.97 -12.07 37.10
C SER A 370 19.88 -12.48 36.10
N GLY A 371 19.98 -12.11 34.83
CA GLY A 371 19.01 -12.48 33.79
C GLY A 371 17.72 -11.67 33.81
N LEU A 372 17.71 -10.49 34.48
CA LEU A 372 16.61 -9.54 34.37
C LEU A 372 16.87 -8.55 33.23
N THR A 373 15.96 -8.51 32.25
CA THR A 373 15.95 -7.54 31.16
C THR A 373 14.78 -6.57 31.33
N ILE A 374 14.99 -5.29 31.08
CA ILE A 374 13.97 -4.26 31.05
C ILE A 374 14.10 -3.45 29.76
N GLU A 375 13.04 -3.35 29.01
CA GLU A 375 12.95 -2.49 27.83
C GLU A 375 11.84 -1.45 28.04
N ALA A 376 12.17 -0.17 27.86
CA ALA A 376 11.21 0.92 27.88
C ALA A 376 11.24 1.65 26.53
N ASP A 377 10.08 1.82 25.93
CA ASP A 377 9.93 2.47 24.62
C ASP A 377 8.82 3.51 24.66
N ALA A 378 9.08 4.68 24.10
CA ALA A 378 8.08 5.73 23.95
C ALA A 378 8.22 6.39 22.58
N TYR A 379 7.11 6.69 21.93
CA TYR A 379 7.15 7.34 20.63
C TYR A 379 5.97 8.27 20.36
N PHE A 380 6.23 9.19 19.43
CA PHE A 380 5.24 10.03 18.79
C PHE A 380 5.23 9.74 17.29
N SER A 381 4.05 9.52 16.73
CA SER A 381 3.85 9.34 15.29
C SER A 381 2.80 10.30 14.78
N ARG A 382 3.04 10.91 13.61
CA ARG A 382 2.12 11.83 12.98
C ARG A 382 2.05 11.59 11.47
N GLY A 383 0.82 11.55 10.93
CA GLY A 383 0.53 11.53 9.51
C GLY A 383 -0.35 12.71 9.10
N THR A 384 -0.01 13.41 8.02
CA THR A 384 -0.85 14.50 7.50
C THR A 384 -1.17 14.28 6.02
N LEU A 385 -2.38 14.68 5.61
CA LEU A 385 -2.81 14.77 4.22
C LEU A 385 -3.31 16.17 3.93
N ARG A 386 -2.97 16.70 2.77
CA ARG A 386 -3.52 17.99 2.28
C ARG A 386 -3.93 17.85 0.82
N GLN A 387 -5.01 17.10 0.61
CA GLN A 387 -5.51 16.85 -0.74
C GLN A 387 -6.15 18.09 -1.34
N GLU A 388 -5.85 18.37 -2.60
CA GLU A 388 -6.51 19.38 -3.43
C GLU A 388 -6.99 18.72 -4.72
N ILE A 389 -8.26 18.91 -5.08
CA ILE A 389 -8.84 18.41 -6.32
C ILE A 389 -9.48 19.57 -7.08
N GLU A 390 -9.11 19.72 -8.35
CA GLU A 390 -9.67 20.67 -9.28
C GLU A 390 -10.28 19.90 -10.45
N VAL A 391 -11.52 20.15 -10.79
CA VAL A 391 -12.23 19.45 -11.87
C VAL A 391 -12.91 20.45 -12.79
N ILE A 392 -12.74 20.22 -14.09
CA ILE A 392 -13.45 20.95 -15.15
C ILE A 392 -14.16 19.93 -16.04
N VAL A 393 -15.42 20.20 -16.35
CA VAL A 393 -16.26 19.31 -17.14
C VAL A 393 -16.88 20.07 -18.31
N LEU A 394 -16.80 19.49 -19.51
CA LEU A 394 -17.49 19.92 -20.73
C LEU A 394 -18.45 18.81 -21.15
N ASP A 395 -19.70 19.10 -21.33
CA ASP A 395 -20.73 18.15 -21.77
C ASP A 395 -21.27 18.52 -23.17
N THR A 396 -21.53 17.54 -24.02
CA THR A 396 -22.38 17.76 -25.20
C THR A 396 -23.86 17.70 -24.82
N PRO A 397 -24.79 18.19 -25.65
CA PRO A 397 -26.21 17.88 -25.47
C PRO A 397 -26.48 16.36 -25.48
N ASN A 398 -27.58 15.92 -24.87
CA ASN A 398 -28.02 14.53 -24.81
C ASN A 398 -28.56 13.98 -26.15
N ASN A 399 -27.99 14.37 -27.29
CA ASN A 399 -28.41 13.96 -28.63
C ASN A 399 -27.30 13.32 -29.45
N VAL A 400 -26.15 12.97 -28.81
CA VAL A 400 -25.08 12.22 -29.46
C VAL A 400 -25.49 10.76 -29.57
N ILE A 401 -25.38 10.19 -30.76
CA ILE A 401 -25.61 8.78 -31.01
C ILE A 401 -24.29 8.05 -30.83
N GLY A 402 -24.20 7.13 -29.85
CA GLY A 402 -23.06 6.26 -29.62
C GLY A 402 -23.37 4.82 -29.99
N THR A 403 -22.53 4.25 -30.85
CA THR A 403 -22.54 2.82 -31.16
C THR A 403 -21.35 2.19 -30.46
N PHE A 404 -21.59 1.27 -29.54
CA PHE A 404 -20.57 0.56 -28.81
C PHE A 404 -20.61 -0.94 -29.06
N ASP A 405 -19.42 -1.59 -28.99
CA ASP A 405 -19.29 -3.03 -29.16
C ASP A 405 -18.15 -3.56 -28.28
N PHE A 406 -18.47 -4.48 -27.35
CA PHE A 406 -17.54 -5.16 -26.45
C PHE A 406 -16.95 -6.45 -27.04
N ARG A 407 -17.42 -6.89 -28.20
CA ARG A 407 -17.03 -8.17 -28.81
C ARG A 407 -15.73 -8.04 -29.62
N ASP A 408 -15.40 -6.84 -30.07
CA ASP A 408 -14.27 -6.57 -30.95
C ASP A 408 -13.04 -6.16 -30.14
N GLY A 409 -12.32 -7.13 -29.60
CA GLY A 409 -11.03 -6.90 -28.97
C GLY A 409 -11.06 -6.73 -27.45
N THR A 410 -9.99 -6.12 -26.92
CA THR A 410 -9.75 -6.01 -25.46
C THR A 410 -10.47 -4.84 -24.83
N VAL A 411 -10.74 -3.78 -25.60
CA VAL A 411 -11.45 -2.56 -25.17
C VAL A 411 -12.60 -2.33 -26.12
N PRO A 412 -13.82 -1.99 -25.63
CA PRO A 412 -14.97 -1.82 -26.50
C PRO A 412 -14.74 -0.70 -27.52
N SER A 413 -15.21 -0.94 -28.72
CA SER A 413 -15.29 0.11 -29.73
C SER A 413 -16.38 1.12 -29.39
N LEU A 414 -16.18 2.38 -29.73
CA LEU A 414 -17.16 3.45 -29.57
C LEU A 414 -17.10 4.37 -30.78
N VAL A 415 -18.19 4.40 -31.57
CA VAL A 415 -18.37 5.35 -32.69
C VAL A 415 -19.43 6.37 -32.28
N LEU A 416 -19.11 7.66 -32.42
CA LEU A 416 -19.97 8.75 -32.03
C LEU A 416 -20.47 9.51 -33.28
N GLU A 417 -21.79 9.76 -33.32
CA GLU A 417 -22.45 10.46 -34.43
C GLU A 417 -23.53 11.43 -33.89
N ARG A 418 -23.96 12.38 -34.70
CA ARG A 418 -25.20 13.15 -34.49
C ARG A 418 -26.30 12.73 -35.51
N PRO A 419 -27.53 13.09 -35.27
CA PRO A 419 -28.61 12.91 -36.27
C PRO A 419 -28.21 13.48 -37.62
N VAL A 420 -28.62 12.80 -38.69
CA VAL A 420 -28.27 13.12 -40.07
C VAL A 420 -28.43 14.61 -40.37
N GLY A 421 -27.45 15.19 -41.02
CA GLY A 421 -27.39 16.58 -41.44
C GLY A 421 -26.75 17.56 -40.43
N THR A 422 -26.32 17.10 -39.27
CA THR A 422 -25.68 17.93 -38.29
C THR A 422 -24.17 17.62 -38.25
N PRO A 423 -23.28 18.54 -38.64
CA PRO A 423 -21.85 18.33 -38.49
C PRO A 423 -21.49 18.03 -37.02
N PHE A 424 -20.63 17.05 -36.83
CA PHE A 424 -20.19 16.66 -35.49
C PHE A 424 -18.70 16.32 -35.45
N SER A 425 -17.96 17.08 -34.69
CA SER A 425 -16.57 16.77 -34.31
C SER A 425 -16.36 17.17 -32.87
N LEU A 426 -15.78 16.28 -32.06
CA LEU A 426 -15.41 16.58 -30.68
C LEU A 426 -14.26 17.60 -30.59
N THR A 427 -13.55 17.87 -31.70
CA THR A 427 -12.54 18.93 -31.77
C THR A 427 -13.16 20.32 -31.96
N ASP A 428 -14.44 20.40 -32.39
CA ASP A 428 -15.16 21.67 -32.49
C ASP A 428 -15.69 22.09 -31.10
N PRO A 429 -15.16 23.17 -30.52
CA PRO A 429 -15.68 23.70 -29.27
C PRO A 429 -17.18 23.97 -29.30
N GLY A 430 -17.76 24.26 -30.50
CA GLY A 430 -19.19 24.53 -30.68
C GLY A 430 -20.13 23.41 -30.32
N VAL A 431 -19.65 22.17 -30.22
CA VAL A 431 -20.48 21.02 -29.87
C VAL A 431 -20.75 20.89 -28.37
N TYR A 432 -19.97 21.54 -27.53
CA TYR A 432 -20.11 21.48 -26.07
C TYR A 432 -21.11 22.48 -25.55
N THR A 433 -21.90 22.07 -24.57
CA THR A 433 -22.81 22.90 -23.81
C THR A 433 -22.29 23.06 -22.39
N PHE A 434 -22.57 24.21 -21.82
CA PHE A 434 -22.24 24.49 -20.42
C PHE A 434 -23.53 24.42 -19.60
N PRO A 435 -23.51 23.71 -18.47
CA PRO A 435 -24.68 23.64 -17.61
C PRO A 435 -25.06 25.05 -17.13
N THR A 436 -26.29 25.45 -17.37
CA THR A 436 -26.84 26.75 -16.92
C THR A 436 -27.43 26.70 -15.52
N SER A 437 -27.63 25.48 -14.96
CA SER A 437 -28.13 25.28 -13.60
C SER A 437 -27.74 23.90 -13.06
N GLY A 438 -27.29 23.85 -11.79
CA GLY A 438 -27.24 22.62 -10.95
C GLY A 438 -26.14 21.62 -11.19
N ASN A 439 -25.53 21.54 -12.36
CA ASN A 439 -24.41 20.66 -12.66
C ASN A 439 -23.15 21.46 -12.99
N LEU A 440 -22.12 21.12 -12.36
CA LEU A 440 -20.86 21.80 -12.13
C LEU A 440 -19.96 21.74 -13.34
N THR A 441 -19.68 22.88 -13.94
CA THR A 441 -18.62 23.00 -14.91
C THR A 441 -17.25 23.02 -14.22
N LEU A 442 -17.20 23.60 -13.03
CA LEU A 442 -15.98 23.79 -12.23
C LEU A 442 -16.18 23.30 -10.79
N ARG A 443 -15.20 22.63 -10.23
CA ARG A 443 -15.23 22.16 -8.83
C ARG A 443 -13.83 22.24 -8.24
N GLY A 444 -13.73 22.80 -7.04
CA GLY A 444 -12.57 22.73 -6.18
C GLY A 444 -12.90 22.00 -4.87
N ASN A 445 -12.07 21.04 -4.48
CA ASN A 445 -12.17 20.38 -3.19
C ASN A 445 -10.83 20.47 -2.46
N GLN A 446 -10.89 20.58 -1.13
CA GLN A 446 -9.73 20.40 -0.26
C GLN A 446 -10.11 19.48 0.90
N LEU A 447 -9.18 18.62 1.27
CA LEU A 447 -9.35 17.63 2.32
C LEU A 447 -8.09 17.60 3.20
N PRO A 448 -7.93 18.54 4.15
CA PRO A 448 -6.90 18.42 5.16
C PRO A 448 -7.29 17.38 6.21
N GLY A 449 -6.32 16.55 6.59
CA GLY A 449 -6.48 15.54 7.63
C GLY A 449 -5.19 15.34 8.41
N ASN A 450 -5.31 15.06 9.72
CA ASN A 450 -4.21 14.78 10.62
C ASN A 450 -4.49 13.48 11.39
N LEU A 451 -3.41 12.73 11.63
CA LEU A 451 -3.35 11.57 12.51
C LEU A 451 -2.22 11.79 13.48
N GLU A 452 -2.44 11.58 14.78
CA GLU A 452 -1.41 11.68 15.80
C GLU A 452 -1.54 10.51 16.78
N GLU A 453 -0.43 9.87 17.12
CA GLU A 453 -0.35 8.77 18.08
C GLU A 453 0.79 9.01 19.05
N TYR A 454 0.49 8.92 20.34
CA TYR A 454 1.44 8.86 21.44
C TYR A 454 1.38 7.46 22.02
N ALA A 455 2.53 6.82 22.21
CA ALA A 455 2.57 5.51 22.83
C ALA A 455 3.75 5.36 23.77
N ALA A 456 3.55 4.53 24.80
CA ALA A 456 4.59 4.11 25.73
C ALA A 456 4.45 2.60 25.99
N ARG A 457 5.58 1.90 26.10
CA ARG A 457 5.69 0.47 26.38
C ARG A 457 6.75 0.22 27.44
N LEU A 458 6.52 -0.71 28.31
CA LEU A 458 7.47 -1.23 29.27
C LEU A 458 7.38 -2.75 29.28
N ASP A 459 8.49 -3.40 28.98
CA ASP A 459 8.63 -4.85 28.98
C ASP A 459 9.69 -5.27 29.99
N ALA A 460 9.49 -6.40 30.65
CA ALA A 460 10.44 -7.02 31.55
C ALA A 460 10.51 -8.51 31.26
N GLY A 461 11.71 -9.06 31.19
CA GLY A 461 12.01 -10.47 31.09
C GLY A 461 12.87 -10.91 32.28
N TYR A 462 12.60 -12.08 32.82
CA TYR A 462 13.38 -12.66 33.91
C TYR A 462 13.69 -14.13 33.64
N GLU A 463 14.94 -14.47 33.65
CA GLU A 463 15.40 -15.86 33.56
C GLU A 463 15.17 -16.56 34.92
N VAL A 464 14.05 -17.30 35.01
CA VAL A 464 13.62 -17.99 36.22
C VAL A 464 14.52 -19.19 36.49
N SER A 465 14.96 -19.87 35.46
CA SER A 465 15.90 -20.97 35.48
C SER A 465 16.60 -21.09 34.14
N ASP A 466 17.67 -21.82 34.08
CA ASP A 466 18.38 -22.09 32.82
C ASP A 466 17.40 -22.57 31.74
N GLY A 467 17.35 -21.80 30.64
CA GLY A 467 16.45 -22.03 29.52
C GLY A 467 14.97 -21.70 29.74
N PHE A 468 14.57 -21.02 30.85
CA PHE A 468 13.20 -20.56 31.04
C PHE A 468 13.12 -19.08 31.41
N VAL A 469 12.57 -18.29 30.52
CA VAL A 469 12.37 -16.83 30.66
C VAL A 469 10.87 -16.54 30.79
N LEU A 470 10.48 -15.83 31.85
CA LEU A 470 9.14 -15.27 32.01
C LEU A 470 9.18 -13.78 31.63
N SER A 471 8.32 -13.39 30.69
CA SER A 471 8.21 -12.01 30.22
C SER A 471 6.83 -11.43 30.50
N ALA A 472 6.76 -10.16 30.81
CA ALA A 472 5.51 -9.39 30.93
C ALA A 472 5.72 -7.98 30.44
N GLY A 473 4.67 -7.35 29.94
CA GLY A 473 4.76 -5.97 29.48
C GLY A 473 3.42 -5.26 29.50
N LEU A 474 3.51 -3.94 29.50
CA LEU A 474 2.40 -3.01 29.47
C LEU A 474 2.59 -2.02 28.31
N ARG A 475 1.50 -1.64 27.64
CA ARG A 475 1.51 -0.64 26.59
C ARG A 475 0.29 0.27 26.70
N TYR A 476 0.50 1.56 26.52
CA TYR A 476 -0.53 2.60 26.39
C TYR A 476 -0.42 3.28 25.03
N VAL A 477 -1.54 3.53 24.38
CA VAL A 477 -1.63 4.28 23.11
C VAL A 477 -2.76 5.28 23.19
N ASP A 478 -2.51 6.49 22.74
CA ASP A 478 -3.51 7.56 22.54
C ASP A 478 -3.44 8.02 21.08
N LEU A 479 -4.46 7.67 20.29
CA LEU A 479 -4.57 7.97 18.86
C LEU A 479 -5.67 9.01 18.67
N SER A 480 -5.35 10.08 17.96
CA SER A 480 -6.32 11.07 17.46
C SER A 480 -6.30 11.14 15.94
N ALA A 481 -7.46 11.33 15.34
CA ALA A 481 -7.64 11.54 13.91
C ALA A 481 -8.65 12.64 13.67
N ASP A 482 -8.31 13.63 12.87
CA ASP A 482 -9.22 14.68 12.45
C ASP A 482 -9.19 14.88 10.93
N GLN A 483 -10.34 15.17 10.37
CA GLN A 483 -10.51 15.53 8.98
C GLN A 483 -11.51 16.66 8.85
N THR A 484 -11.19 17.63 8.01
CA THR A 484 -12.13 18.64 7.53
C THR A 484 -12.23 18.59 6.02
N SER A 485 -13.37 18.99 5.47
CA SER A 485 -13.60 18.96 4.03
C SER A 485 -14.13 20.30 3.55
N PHE A 486 -13.55 20.81 2.49
CA PHE A 486 -13.97 22.03 1.83
C PHE A 486 -14.30 21.73 0.37
N ARG A 487 -15.37 22.32 -0.13
CA ARG A 487 -15.81 22.11 -1.51
C ARG A 487 -16.54 23.33 -2.00
N SER A 488 -16.10 23.89 -3.10
CA SER A 488 -16.82 24.93 -3.81
C SER A 488 -17.03 24.56 -5.27
N ARG A 489 -18.09 25.07 -5.84
CA ARG A 489 -18.55 24.79 -7.19
C ARG A 489 -18.70 26.09 -7.95
N GLY A 490 -18.39 26.07 -9.25
CA GLY A 490 -18.47 27.23 -10.11
C GLY A 490 -19.18 26.95 -11.42
N LEU A 491 -19.83 28.00 -11.94
CA LEU A 491 -20.35 28.02 -13.29
C LEU A 491 -19.50 29.01 -14.11
N ALA A 492 -19.28 28.66 -15.36
CA ALA A 492 -18.65 29.56 -16.31
C ALA A 492 -19.46 29.60 -17.60
N THR A 493 -19.50 30.74 -18.23
CA THR A 493 -20.11 30.93 -19.54
C THR A 493 -19.17 30.45 -20.64
N ARG A 494 -19.70 30.22 -21.81
CA ARG A 494 -18.92 29.83 -22.97
C ARG A 494 -17.83 30.85 -23.28
N ALA A 495 -18.15 32.14 -23.32
CA ALA A 495 -17.18 33.22 -23.63
C ALA A 495 -16.00 33.26 -22.63
N GLU A 496 -16.22 32.84 -21.38
CA GLU A 496 -15.16 32.77 -20.37
C GLU A 496 -14.28 31.55 -20.52
N ILE A 497 -14.78 30.46 -21.09
CA ILE A 497 -14.04 29.20 -21.26
C ILE A 497 -13.33 29.09 -22.59
N ASP A 498 -13.93 29.62 -23.67
CA ASP A 498 -13.38 29.55 -25.02
C ASP A 498 -11.89 29.90 -25.13
N PRO A 499 -11.32 30.91 -24.43
CA PRO A 499 -9.90 31.20 -24.48
C PRO A 499 -8.98 30.10 -23.94
N PHE A 500 -9.53 29.18 -23.13
CA PHE A 500 -8.80 28.07 -22.51
C PHE A 500 -9.02 26.73 -23.21
N LEU A 501 -9.90 26.65 -24.20
CA LEU A 501 -10.11 25.45 -24.99
C LEU A 501 -8.91 25.21 -25.91
N VAL A 502 -8.43 23.98 -25.87
CA VAL A 502 -7.26 23.51 -26.64
C VAL A 502 -7.57 22.11 -27.22
N ALA A 503 -6.76 21.65 -28.16
CA ALA A 503 -6.80 20.25 -28.58
C ALA A 503 -6.43 19.35 -27.40
N GLY A 504 -7.04 18.18 -27.34
CA GLY A 504 -6.68 17.11 -26.38
C GLY A 504 -5.25 16.64 -26.59
N ASP A 505 -4.79 15.77 -25.68
CA ASP A 505 -3.47 15.13 -25.80
C ASP A 505 -3.41 14.37 -27.14
N PRO A 506 -2.45 14.66 -28.05
CA PRO A 506 -2.34 13.95 -29.32
C PRO A 506 -2.07 12.44 -29.14
N ASP A 507 -1.46 12.06 -28.02
CA ASP A 507 -1.15 10.68 -27.66
C ASP A 507 -2.23 10.07 -26.75
N PHE A 508 -3.43 10.68 -26.70
CA PHE A 508 -4.54 10.18 -25.90
C PHE A 508 -4.84 8.71 -26.22
N LEU A 509 -4.52 7.84 -25.26
CA LEU A 509 -4.72 6.39 -25.35
C LEU A 509 -4.05 5.74 -26.58
N SER A 510 -2.89 6.23 -26.97
CA SER A 510 -2.15 5.70 -28.12
C SER A 510 -1.78 4.20 -27.95
N GLY A 511 -1.54 3.76 -26.71
CA GLY A 511 -1.23 2.36 -26.36
C GLY A 511 -2.46 1.45 -26.21
N ILE A 512 -3.68 1.98 -26.09
CA ILE A 512 -4.91 1.20 -25.96
C ILE A 512 -5.41 0.74 -27.34
N PRO A 513 -5.61 -0.57 -27.57
CA PRO A 513 -6.18 -1.06 -28.84
C PRO A 513 -7.68 -0.73 -28.92
N GLY A 514 -8.21 -0.59 -30.12
CA GLY A 514 -9.64 -0.42 -30.36
C GLY A 514 -9.99 0.87 -31.11
N THR A 515 -11.26 0.97 -31.52
CA THR A 515 -11.82 2.12 -32.26
C THR A 515 -12.68 2.94 -31.30
N PHE A 516 -12.18 4.10 -30.90
CA PHE A 516 -12.88 5.08 -30.07
C PHE A 516 -12.34 6.49 -30.40
N PRO A 517 -13.07 7.57 -30.02
CA PRO A 517 -12.60 8.92 -30.27
C PRO A 517 -11.29 9.22 -29.52
N ARG A 518 -10.28 9.64 -30.25
CA ARG A 518 -8.96 10.03 -29.69
C ARG A 518 -8.74 11.54 -29.78
N GLU A 519 -9.45 12.23 -30.65
CA GLU A 519 -9.34 13.66 -30.87
C GLU A 519 -10.57 14.38 -30.34
N PHE A 520 -10.38 15.35 -29.47
CA PHE A 520 -11.43 16.17 -28.88
C PHE A 520 -10.86 17.50 -28.39
N ALA A 521 -11.73 18.51 -28.26
CA ALA A 521 -11.36 19.74 -27.57
C ALA A 521 -11.41 19.49 -26.05
N THR A 522 -10.44 20.01 -25.37
CA THR A 522 -10.32 19.92 -23.93
C THR A 522 -10.01 21.29 -23.35
N PHE A 523 -9.89 21.38 -22.05
CA PHE A 523 -9.59 22.60 -21.34
C PHE A 523 -8.13 22.60 -20.86
N ARG A 524 -7.38 23.65 -21.20
CA ARG A 524 -6.06 23.83 -20.59
C ARG A 524 -6.26 24.23 -19.13
N PRO A 525 -5.72 23.45 -18.16
CA PRO A 525 -5.85 23.80 -16.75
C PRO A 525 -5.24 25.18 -16.47
N ASP A 526 -6.10 26.14 -16.11
CA ASP A 526 -5.70 27.43 -15.60
C ASP A 526 -6.26 27.56 -14.18
N ARG A 527 -5.36 27.42 -13.21
CA ARG A 527 -5.73 27.38 -11.80
C ARG A 527 -6.35 28.68 -11.33
N ASP A 528 -5.80 29.81 -11.76
CA ASP A 528 -6.25 31.12 -11.30
C ASP A 528 -7.66 31.42 -11.84
N PHE A 529 -7.91 31.07 -13.10
CA PHE A 529 -9.25 31.17 -13.68
C PHE A 529 -10.26 30.29 -12.92
N LEU A 530 -9.91 29.01 -12.72
CA LEU A 530 -10.78 28.04 -12.03
C LEU A 530 -11.09 28.51 -10.61
N LEU A 531 -10.08 28.86 -9.82
CA LEU A 531 -10.24 29.35 -8.47
C LEU A 531 -11.08 30.63 -8.42
N GLY A 532 -10.78 31.59 -9.31
CA GLY A 532 -11.52 32.85 -9.38
C GLY A 532 -13.02 32.64 -9.65
N ARG A 533 -13.38 31.71 -10.52
CA ARG A 533 -14.79 31.36 -10.83
C ARG A 533 -15.47 30.58 -9.73
N VAL A 534 -14.79 29.59 -9.15
CA VAL A 534 -15.32 28.79 -8.05
C VAL A 534 -15.58 29.67 -6.82
N LEU A 535 -14.64 30.53 -6.45
CA LEU A 535 -14.77 31.44 -5.31
C LEU A 535 -15.82 32.55 -5.54
N ALA A 536 -15.98 33.02 -6.79
CA ALA A 536 -17.04 33.97 -7.13
C ALA A 536 -18.44 33.36 -7.03
N SER A 537 -18.58 32.06 -7.29
CA SER A 537 -19.86 31.34 -7.30
C SER A 537 -20.25 30.84 -5.90
N GLU A 538 -19.31 30.30 -5.16
CA GLU A 538 -19.51 29.65 -3.87
C GLU A 538 -18.33 29.98 -2.93
N PRO A 539 -18.25 31.21 -2.41
CA PRO A 539 -17.16 31.61 -1.52
C PRO A 539 -17.34 30.97 -0.14
N GLY A 540 -16.24 30.75 0.54
CA GLY A 540 -16.21 30.18 1.89
C GLY A 540 -15.02 30.69 2.72
N ASP A 541 -14.91 30.21 3.94
CA ASP A 541 -13.91 30.57 4.94
C ASP A 541 -12.76 29.56 5.06
N GLY A 542 -12.79 28.52 4.24
CA GLY A 542 -11.75 27.47 4.23
C GLY A 542 -10.44 27.92 3.59
N PRO A 543 -9.40 27.10 3.65
CA PRO A 543 -8.17 27.31 2.90
C PRO A 543 -8.48 27.56 1.42
N LEU A 544 -7.78 28.47 0.76
CA LEU A 544 -8.07 28.93 -0.60
C LEU A 544 -9.48 29.56 -0.78
N GLY A 545 -10.23 29.82 0.30
CA GLY A 545 -11.56 30.43 0.26
C GLY A 545 -12.70 29.47 -0.13
N PHE A 546 -12.51 28.15 -0.05
CA PHE A 546 -13.57 27.18 -0.34
C PHE A 546 -14.59 27.07 0.78
N ALA A 547 -15.84 26.78 0.41
CA ALA A 547 -16.93 26.57 1.37
C ALA A 547 -16.72 25.24 2.14
N ARG A 548 -17.02 25.24 3.43
CA ARG A 548 -16.91 24.05 4.27
C ARG A 548 -17.97 23.01 3.87
N ASN A 549 -17.52 21.77 3.67
CA ASN A 549 -18.39 20.62 3.40
C ASN A 549 -18.47 19.73 4.64
N ASN A 550 -19.28 20.11 5.60
CA ASN A 550 -19.36 19.51 6.93
C ASN A 550 -19.68 18.01 6.95
N LEU A 551 -20.21 17.45 5.86
CA LEU A 551 -20.62 16.04 5.80
C LEU A 551 -19.44 15.03 5.79
N ARG A 552 -18.21 15.52 5.70
CA ARG A 552 -16.99 14.69 5.77
C ARG A 552 -16.09 15.06 6.95
N ASP A 553 -16.57 15.94 7.81
CA ASP A 553 -15.81 16.37 8.97
C ASP A 553 -15.99 15.38 10.12
N PHE A 554 -14.89 15.04 10.78
CA PHE A 554 -14.92 14.22 11.99
C PHE A 554 -13.70 14.49 12.87
N VAL A 555 -13.83 14.14 14.16
CA VAL A 555 -12.73 14.03 15.11
C VAL A 555 -12.90 12.70 15.85
N LEU A 556 -11.87 11.87 15.80
CA LEU A 556 -11.82 10.58 16.48
C LEU A 556 -10.74 10.58 17.54
N ASN A 557 -11.03 9.93 18.67
CA ASN A 557 -10.05 9.64 19.71
C ASN A 557 -10.16 8.17 20.10
N GLU A 558 -9.03 7.47 20.17
CA GLU A 558 -8.95 6.08 20.60
C GLU A 558 -7.83 5.92 21.62
N LYS A 559 -8.16 5.33 22.78
CA LYS A 559 -7.19 4.98 23.80
C LYS A 559 -7.13 3.48 23.95
N THR A 560 -5.92 2.95 23.97
CA THR A 560 -5.68 1.50 24.10
C THR A 560 -4.75 1.24 25.26
N TYR A 561 -5.19 0.34 26.14
CA TYR A 561 -4.43 -0.19 27.29
C TYR A 561 -4.20 -1.67 27.04
N THR A 562 -2.96 -2.10 27.03
CA THR A 562 -2.61 -3.48 26.74
C THR A 562 -1.63 -4.02 27.78
N GLY A 563 -1.81 -5.27 28.17
CA GLY A 563 -0.85 -6.01 28.97
C GLY A 563 -0.67 -7.42 28.44
N TYR A 564 0.51 -8.02 28.64
CA TYR A 564 0.76 -9.41 28.30
C TYR A 564 1.63 -10.11 29.35
N VAL A 565 1.52 -11.44 29.38
CA VAL A 565 2.43 -12.35 30.08
C VAL A 565 2.77 -13.49 29.15
N MET A 566 4.04 -13.88 29.10
CA MET A 566 4.58 -14.89 28.18
C MET A 566 5.72 -15.67 28.85
N GLY A 567 5.74 -17.00 28.65
CA GLY A 567 6.87 -17.85 29.02
C GLY A 567 7.57 -18.37 27.77
N ASN A 568 8.89 -18.30 27.78
CA ASN A 568 9.80 -18.90 26.79
C ASN A 568 10.58 -20.01 27.47
N ALA A 569 10.62 -21.20 26.90
CA ALA A 569 11.35 -22.33 27.44
C ALA A 569 12.19 -23.01 26.36
N ASP A 570 13.48 -23.15 26.62
CA ASP A 570 14.42 -23.96 25.86
C ASP A 570 14.60 -25.28 26.60
N PHE A 571 14.35 -26.42 25.93
CA PHE A 571 14.35 -27.73 26.56
C PHE A 571 14.65 -28.86 25.57
N ASP A 572 14.89 -30.05 26.08
CA ASP A 572 15.03 -31.23 25.25
C ASP A 572 13.70 -31.99 25.13
N LEU A 573 13.19 -32.09 23.91
CA LEU A 573 12.01 -32.90 23.58
C LEU A 573 12.45 -34.20 22.91
N LEU A 574 12.31 -35.31 23.64
CA LEU A 574 12.71 -36.65 23.14
C LEU A 574 14.19 -36.73 22.67
N GLY A 575 15.09 -36.01 23.34
CA GLY A 575 16.51 -35.94 23.01
C GLY A 575 16.83 -34.99 21.83
N ARG A 576 15.93 -34.04 21.54
CA ARG A 576 16.11 -33.01 20.52
C ARG A 576 15.90 -31.62 21.13
N PRO A 577 16.76 -30.65 20.76
CA PRO A 577 16.55 -29.28 21.22
C PRO A 577 15.20 -28.71 20.75
N ALA A 578 14.47 -28.13 21.66
CA ALA A 578 13.17 -27.55 21.38
C ALA A 578 13.01 -26.22 22.11
N LYS A 579 12.29 -25.29 21.49
CA LYS A 579 11.86 -24.02 22.07
C LYS A 579 10.35 -23.96 22.16
N PHE A 580 9.81 -23.53 23.26
CA PHE A 580 8.38 -23.33 23.46
C PHE A 580 8.09 -21.94 23.97
N ASN A 581 7.18 -21.26 23.30
CA ASN A 581 6.70 -19.94 23.67
C ASN A 581 5.18 -20.02 23.88
N ALA A 582 4.68 -19.53 25.00
CA ALA A 582 3.24 -19.42 25.23
C ALA A 582 2.90 -18.19 26.07
N GLY A 583 1.82 -17.53 25.75
CA GLY A 583 1.40 -16.34 26.48
C GLY A 583 0.00 -15.87 26.13
N VAL A 584 -0.42 -14.84 26.81
CA VAL A 584 -1.70 -14.18 26.58
C VAL A 584 -1.51 -12.66 26.61
N ARG A 585 -2.14 -12.00 25.64
CA ARG A 585 -2.21 -10.54 25.53
C ARG A 585 -3.65 -10.10 25.74
N ILE A 586 -3.86 -9.08 26.56
CA ILE A 586 -5.18 -8.48 26.82
C ILE A 586 -5.12 -7.03 26.37
N SER A 587 -6.04 -6.63 25.48
CA SER A 587 -6.13 -5.27 24.95
C SER A 587 -7.51 -4.69 25.22
N HIS A 588 -7.58 -3.57 25.93
CA HIS A 588 -8.78 -2.80 26.16
C HIS A 588 -8.71 -1.49 25.36
N THR A 589 -9.76 -1.21 24.59
CA THR A 589 -9.84 -0.02 23.73
C THR A 589 -11.08 0.79 24.10
N GLU A 590 -10.89 2.10 24.26
CA GLU A 590 -11.95 3.11 24.41
C GLU A 590 -11.94 3.99 23.16
N PHE A 591 -13.10 4.21 22.58
CA PHE A 591 -13.27 4.96 21.34
C PHE A 591 -14.31 6.06 21.50
N ARG A 592 -14.05 7.24 20.92
CA ARG A 592 -14.98 8.36 20.84
C ARG A 592 -14.90 9.03 19.47
N ALA A 593 -16.05 9.17 18.81
CA ALA A 593 -16.23 9.90 17.57
C ALA A 593 -17.07 11.16 17.79
N ASN A 594 -16.62 12.31 17.30
CA ASN A 594 -17.40 13.51 17.16
C ASN A 594 -17.64 13.74 15.67
N THR A 595 -18.89 13.67 15.24
CA THR A 595 -19.32 13.74 13.84
C THR A 595 -20.50 14.68 13.68
N LEU A 596 -21.06 14.76 12.48
CA LEU A 596 -22.28 15.47 12.20
C LEU A 596 -23.31 14.52 11.60
N THR A 597 -24.54 14.57 12.09
CA THR A 597 -25.69 13.90 11.48
C THR A 597 -26.49 14.90 10.64
N GLN A 598 -26.67 14.59 9.37
CA GLN A 598 -27.53 15.39 8.49
C GLN A 598 -28.98 14.92 8.58
N LEU A 599 -29.83 15.82 9.04
CA LEU A 599 -31.27 15.65 9.06
C LEU A 599 -31.92 16.26 7.79
N PRO A 600 -33.21 16.01 7.53
CA PRO A 600 -33.94 16.66 6.44
C PRO A 600 -33.84 18.18 6.47
N GLY A 601 -33.86 18.79 5.29
CA GLY A 601 -33.65 20.25 5.16
C GLY A 601 -32.18 20.68 5.31
N ASN A 602 -31.24 19.72 5.21
CA ASN A 602 -29.79 19.95 5.39
C ASN A 602 -29.39 20.47 6.78
N VAL A 603 -30.19 20.18 7.79
CA VAL A 603 -29.88 20.52 9.18
C VAL A 603 -28.76 19.58 9.67
N LEU A 604 -27.67 20.15 10.15
CA LEU A 604 -26.54 19.40 10.71
C LEU A 604 -26.60 19.44 12.25
N VAL A 605 -26.56 18.27 12.87
CA VAL A 605 -26.59 18.12 14.33
C VAL A 605 -25.30 17.43 14.77
N PRO A 606 -24.55 18.02 15.74
CA PRO A 606 -23.40 17.36 16.34
C PRO A 606 -23.80 16.04 17.00
N THR A 607 -23.07 14.98 16.69
CA THR A 607 -23.26 13.63 17.23
C THR A 607 -21.98 13.16 17.90
N ILE A 608 -22.11 12.56 19.07
CA ILE A 608 -21.00 11.95 19.80
C ILE A 608 -21.32 10.48 19.99
N ASP A 609 -20.51 9.62 19.41
CA ASP A 609 -20.60 8.21 19.57
C ASP A 609 -19.41 7.69 20.38
N THR A 610 -19.65 6.73 21.26
CA THR A 610 -18.61 6.08 22.07
C THR A 610 -18.75 4.57 21.99
N ASN A 611 -17.63 3.87 22.07
CA ASN A 611 -17.58 2.42 22.15
C ASN A 611 -16.41 1.98 23.02
N SER A 612 -16.49 0.79 23.60
CA SER A 612 -15.36 0.15 24.30
C SER A 612 -15.44 -1.34 24.16
N PHE A 613 -14.28 -1.99 24.05
CA PHE A 613 -14.18 -3.43 23.95
C PHE A 613 -12.87 -3.96 24.54
N THR A 614 -12.89 -5.23 24.97
CA THR A 614 -11.72 -5.92 25.49
C THR A 614 -11.52 -7.22 24.73
N ASN A 615 -10.29 -7.44 24.25
CA ASN A 615 -9.92 -8.65 23.53
C ASN A 615 -8.84 -9.41 24.28
N VAL A 616 -8.97 -10.75 24.33
CA VAL A 616 -7.99 -11.66 24.90
C VAL A 616 -7.39 -12.49 23.78
N LEU A 617 -6.08 -12.41 23.61
CA LEU A 617 -5.34 -12.94 22.47
C LEU A 617 -4.28 -13.94 22.97
N PRO A 618 -4.62 -15.22 23.10
CA PRO A 618 -3.67 -16.27 23.45
C PRO A 618 -2.79 -16.61 22.23
N SER A 619 -1.55 -17.01 22.51
CA SER A 619 -0.62 -17.55 21.50
C SER A 619 0.27 -18.63 22.09
N ALA A 620 0.63 -19.61 21.27
CA ALA A 620 1.61 -20.64 21.60
C ALA A 620 2.38 -21.04 20.34
N ASN A 621 3.70 -21.17 20.45
CA ASN A 621 4.59 -21.61 19.39
C ASN A 621 5.54 -22.68 19.95
N LEU A 622 5.79 -23.72 19.17
CA LEU A 622 6.75 -24.78 19.46
C LEU A 622 7.68 -24.95 18.27
N VAL A 623 8.96 -24.87 18.52
CA VAL A 623 10.03 -25.13 17.53
C VAL A 623 10.81 -26.36 17.99
N VAL A 624 10.95 -27.33 17.10
CA VAL A 624 11.70 -28.57 17.38
C VAL A 624 12.80 -28.74 16.35
N ASN A 625 14.05 -28.81 16.78
CA ASN A 625 15.19 -29.20 15.95
C ASN A 625 15.22 -30.73 15.81
N VAL A 626 14.52 -31.25 14.78
CA VAL A 626 14.46 -32.69 14.53
C VAL A 626 15.85 -33.26 14.18
N THR A 627 16.63 -32.49 13.45
CA THR A 627 18.09 -32.69 13.24
C THR A 627 18.76 -31.32 13.33
N ASP A 628 20.09 -31.30 13.24
CA ASP A 628 20.85 -30.02 13.23
C ASP A 628 20.44 -29.12 12.06
N ASP A 629 19.93 -29.69 10.96
CA ASP A 629 19.57 -28.98 9.74
C ASP A 629 18.05 -28.89 9.51
N PHE A 630 17.23 -29.64 10.25
CA PHE A 630 15.79 -29.76 10.00
C PHE A 630 14.96 -29.33 11.22
N LEU A 631 14.19 -28.27 11.05
CA LEU A 631 13.27 -27.71 12.04
C LEU A 631 11.80 -27.97 11.66
N VAL A 632 10.99 -28.17 12.71
CA VAL A 632 9.52 -28.14 12.62
C VAL A 632 8.98 -27.09 13.57
N ARG A 633 8.11 -26.20 13.08
CA ARG A 633 7.41 -25.19 13.88
C ARG A 633 5.92 -25.50 13.90
N LEU A 634 5.31 -25.38 15.07
CA LEU A 634 3.86 -25.44 15.28
C LEU A 634 3.44 -24.14 15.95
N ALA A 635 2.42 -23.47 15.43
CA ALA A 635 1.90 -22.25 16.03
C ALA A 635 0.38 -22.26 16.08
N GLY A 636 -0.17 -21.73 17.18
CA GLY A 636 -1.59 -21.48 17.37
C GLY A 636 -1.78 -20.14 18.05
N SER A 637 -2.66 -19.28 17.51
CA SER A 637 -2.88 -17.95 18.08
C SER A 637 -4.26 -17.39 17.76
N GLN A 638 -4.68 -16.40 18.55
CA GLN A 638 -5.73 -15.48 18.18
C GLN A 638 -5.14 -14.10 17.89
N THR A 639 -5.56 -13.50 16.80
CA THR A 639 -5.17 -12.14 16.38
C THR A 639 -6.42 -11.31 16.14
N MET A 640 -6.29 -10.00 16.23
CA MET A 640 -7.38 -9.07 15.96
C MET A 640 -6.92 -7.92 15.08
N GLN A 641 -7.89 -7.19 14.50
CA GLN A 641 -7.65 -5.90 13.86
C GLN A 641 -8.77 -4.92 14.22
N ARG A 642 -8.41 -3.69 14.59
CA ARG A 642 -9.40 -2.64 14.79
C ARG A 642 -9.98 -2.18 13.46
N ALA A 643 -11.25 -1.76 13.47
CA ALA A 643 -11.91 -1.17 12.31
C ALA A 643 -11.10 0.01 11.74
N GLY A 644 -11.20 0.23 10.43
CA GLY A 644 -10.64 1.42 9.78
C GLY A 644 -11.23 2.70 10.39
N LEU A 645 -10.42 3.76 10.51
CA LEU A 645 -10.90 5.01 11.10
C LEU A 645 -12.03 5.62 10.25
N ALA A 646 -11.97 5.44 8.94
CA ALA A 646 -13.04 5.87 8.01
C ALA A 646 -14.34 5.09 8.21
N ASP A 647 -14.29 3.84 8.63
CA ASP A 647 -15.48 3.02 8.91
C ASP A 647 -16.18 3.42 10.22
N LEU A 648 -15.41 3.95 11.17
CA LEU A 648 -15.91 4.34 12.50
C LEU A 648 -16.60 5.71 12.49
N ALA A 649 -16.25 6.61 11.57
CA ALA A 649 -16.44 8.03 11.76
C ALA A 649 -17.05 8.88 10.66
N PRO A 650 -17.53 8.39 9.55
CA PRO A 650 -18.17 9.30 8.60
C PRO A 650 -19.48 9.85 9.16
N SER A 651 -19.74 11.09 8.80
CA SER A 651 -21.03 11.72 9.07
C SER A 651 -22.18 10.85 8.59
N THR A 652 -23.20 10.75 9.40
CA THR A 652 -24.40 9.99 9.06
C THR A 652 -25.43 10.89 8.39
N PHE A 653 -26.27 10.30 7.55
CA PHE A 653 -27.45 10.96 7.00
C PHE A 653 -28.71 10.13 7.26
N ILE A 654 -29.84 10.80 7.44
CA ILE A 654 -31.16 10.19 7.60
C ILE A 654 -32.10 10.85 6.61
N ASN A 655 -32.71 10.07 5.75
CA ASN A 655 -33.75 10.51 4.81
C ASN A 655 -35.09 9.82 5.15
N PRO A 656 -35.98 10.44 5.91
CA PRO A 656 -37.24 9.85 6.32
C PRO A 656 -38.24 9.75 5.16
N THR A 657 -38.09 10.53 4.09
CA THR A 657 -38.97 10.47 2.92
C THR A 657 -38.74 9.16 2.14
N ASN A 658 -37.49 8.78 1.96
CA ASN A 658 -37.10 7.56 1.25
C ASN A 658 -36.85 6.39 2.20
N LEU A 659 -36.96 6.59 3.50
CA LEU A 659 -36.67 5.62 4.55
C LEU A 659 -35.26 5.04 4.40
N THR A 660 -34.25 5.90 4.16
CA THR A 660 -32.85 5.51 3.99
C THR A 660 -31.93 6.24 4.97
N SER A 661 -30.86 5.57 5.38
CA SER A 661 -29.81 6.10 6.22
C SER A 661 -28.46 5.57 5.76
N GLY A 662 -27.36 6.22 6.16
CA GLY A 662 -26.02 5.73 5.88
C GLY A 662 -24.94 6.58 6.57
N GLY A 663 -23.72 6.13 6.52
CA GLY A 663 -22.57 6.77 7.16
C GLY A 663 -21.61 5.74 7.77
N GLY A 664 -20.84 6.14 8.78
CA GLY A 664 -20.00 5.23 9.55
C GLY A 664 -20.74 4.49 10.65
N ASN A 665 -19.97 3.65 11.36
CA ASN A 665 -20.50 2.86 12.47
C ASN A 665 -19.49 2.82 13.63
N ALA A 666 -19.68 3.67 14.60
CA ALA A 666 -18.85 3.71 15.80
C ALA A 666 -18.98 2.47 16.70
N GLN A 667 -20.00 1.61 16.47
CA GLN A 667 -20.25 0.40 17.25
C GLN A 667 -19.52 -0.85 16.70
N LEU A 668 -18.66 -0.67 15.70
CA LEU A 668 -17.86 -1.77 15.16
C LEU A 668 -16.93 -2.33 16.23
N THR A 669 -16.85 -3.65 16.27
CA THR A 669 -15.90 -4.39 17.10
C THR A 669 -14.78 -4.97 16.23
N PRO A 670 -13.60 -5.23 16.79
CA PRO A 670 -12.52 -5.84 16.03
C PRO A 670 -12.87 -7.25 15.54
N PRO A 671 -12.69 -7.58 14.25
CA PRO A 671 -12.66 -8.96 13.80
C PRO A 671 -11.52 -9.73 14.49
N ILE A 672 -11.79 -11.00 14.80
CA ILE A 672 -10.87 -11.93 15.47
C ILE A 672 -10.56 -13.08 14.52
N SER A 673 -9.28 -13.38 14.33
CA SER A 673 -8.82 -14.57 13.59
C SER A 673 -8.22 -15.60 14.54
N THR A 674 -8.69 -16.84 14.44
CA THR A 674 -8.04 -18.01 15.06
C THR A 674 -7.15 -18.66 14.01
N ASN A 675 -5.86 -18.78 14.32
CA ASN A 675 -4.82 -19.18 13.38
C ASN A 675 -4.12 -20.46 13.85
N PHE A 676 -3.80 -21.35 12.90
CA PHE A 676 -2.98 -22.54 13.09
C PHE A 676 -1.97 -22.67 11.95
N ASP A 677 -0.72 -22.93 12.31
CA ASP A 677 0.40 -23.01 11.41
C ASP A 677 1.29 -24.22 11.71
N ILE A 678 1.76 -24.88 10.63
CA ILE A 678 2.82 -25.89 10.70
C ILE A 678 3.84 -25.52 9.63
N SER A 679 5.11 -25.37 10.03
CA SER A 679 6.23 -25.06 9.11
C SER A 679 7.31 -26.12 9.24
N PHE A 680 7.89 -26.49 8.10
CA PHE A 680 9.03 -27.39 7.96
C PHE A 680 10.15 -26.62 7.29
N GLU A 681 11.34 -26.63 7.87
CA GLU A 681 12.48 -25.85 7.40
C GLU A 681 13.72 -26.73 7.36
N TYR A 682 14.38 -26.83 6.20
CA TYR A 682 15.60 -27.60 6.02
C TYR A 682 16.74 -26.70 5.54
N TYR A 683 17.72 -26.52 6.40
CA TYR A 683 18.89 -25.66 6.21
C TYR A 683 20.07 -26.52 5.73
N THR A 684 20.43 -26.44 4.47
CA THR A 684 21.53 -27.25 3.90
C THR A 684 22.91 -26.58 3.99
N GLY A 685 23.01 -25.55 4.83
CA GLY A 685 24.24 -24.78 5.08
C GLY A 685 24.33 -23.50 4.24
N GLY A 686 25.05 -22.50 4.78
CA GLY A 686 25.21 -21.20 4.13
C GLY A 686 23.89 -20.45 3.96
N SER A 687 23.56 -20.09 2.71
CA SER A 687 22.32 -19.37 2.35
C SER A 687 21.20 -20.31 1.87
N ASN A 688 21.41 -21.63 1.91
CA ASN A 688 20.51 -22.61 1.30
C ASN A 688 19.41 -23.03 2.29
N LEU A 689 18.16 -22.91 1.86
CA LEU A 689 16.96 -23.19 2.65
C LEU A 689 15.87 -23.79 1.76
N ILE A 690 15.27 -24.88 2.22
CA ILE A 690 14.01 -25.41 1.69
C ILE A 690 12.97 -25.29 2.80
N SER A 691 11.83 -24.71 2.51
CA SER A 691 10.75 -24.52 3.49
C SER A 691 9.40 -24.94 2.91
N ALA A 692 8.54 -25.48 3.77
CA ALA A 692 7.15 -25.74 3.46
C ALA A 692 6.30 -25.38 4.68
N ALA A 693 5.13 -24.79 4.48
CA ALA A 693 4.21 -24.48 5.55
C ALA A 693 2.76 -24.78 5.14
N VAL A 694 1.94 -25.14 6.13
CA VAL A 694 0.48 -25.28 6.00
C VAL A 694 -0.15 -24.33 7.02
N PHE A 695 -1.20 -23.62 6.60
CA PHE A 695 -1.87 -22.66 7.45
C PHE A 695 -3.40 -22.73 7.35
N TYR A 696 -4.05 -22.37 8.44
CA TYR A 696 -5.50 -22.21 8.55
C TYR A 696 -5.83 -20.96 9.36
N LYS A 697 -6.75 -20.15 8.88
CA LYS A 697 -7.25 -18.95 9.55
C LYS A 697 -8.78 -18.93 9.51
N ASP A 698 -9.42 -18.71 10.65
CA ASP A 698 -10.87 -18.58 10.82
C ASP A 698 -11.18 -17.19 11.39
N VAL A 699 -11.69 -16.30 10.55
CA VAL A 699 -11.99 -14.89 10.88
C VAL A 699 -13.47 -14.79 11.21
N LYS A 700 -13.77 -14.23 12.39
CA LYS A 700 -15.12 -13.90 12.84
C LYS A 700 -15.30 -12.40 12.93
N ASP A 701 -16.56 -11.96 12.83
CA ASP A 701 -16.96 -10.56 12.95
C ASP A 701 -16.26 -9.64 11.91
N ALA A 702 -15.98 -10.19 10.72
CA ALA A 702 -15.38 -9.42 9.64
C ALA A 702 -16.26 -8.24 9.26
N ILE A 703 -15.62 -7.09 9.02
CA ILE A 703 -16.31 -5.84 8.70
C ILE A 703 -16.56 -5.80 7.19
N THR A 704 -17.80 -5.56 6.83
CA THR A 704 -18.21 -5.34 5.43
C THR A 704 -19.28 -4.27 5.36
N THR A 705 -19.32 -3.50 4.28
CA THR A 705 -20.42 -2.56 4.03
C THR A 705 -21.62 -3.32 3.54
N GLY A 706 -22.74 -3.14 4.22
CA GLY A 706 -24.00 -3.80 3.92
C GLY A 706 -25.17 -2.83 4.05
N THR A 707 -26.36 -3.28 3.60
CA THR A 707 -27.63 -2.56 3.81
C THR A 707 -28.54 -3.43 4.67
N ILE A 708 -28.93 -2.90 5.82
CA ILE A 708 -29.83 -3.57 6.76
C ILE A 708 -31.06 -2.71 7.03
N GLN A 709 -32.15 -3.31 7.50
CA GLN A 709 -33.26 -2.58 8.09
C GLN A 709 -32.95 -2.26 9.55
N GLU A 710 -33.10 -1.00 9.91
CA GLU A 710 -32.80 -0.49 11.23
C GLU A 710 -33.94 0.39 11.74
N ASP A 711 -34.38 0.14 12.97
CA ASP A 711 -35.39 0.98 13.64
C ASP A 711 -34.67 2.14 14.34
N ILE A 712 -34.95 3.35 13.90
CA ILE A 712 -34.41 4.58 14.48
C ILE A 712 -35.53 5.47 14.98
N VAL A 713 -35.25 6.28 15.98
CA VAL A 713 -36.18 7.33 16.45
C VAL A 713 -35.81 8.63 15.74
N PHE A 714 -36.70 9.10 14.86
CA PHE A 714 -36.52 10.36 14.15
C PHE A 714 -37.56 11.39 14.66
N GLU A 715 -37.12 12.50 15.21
CA GLU A 715 -37.99 13.52 15.81
C GLU A 715 -39.03 12.98 16.82
N GLY A 716 -38.62 11.96 17.59
CA GLY A 716 -39.49 11.30 18.56
C GLY A 716 -40.42 10.25 17.98
N VAL A 717 -40.40 10.01 16.68
CA VAL A 717 -41.21 8.99 15.98
C VAL A 717 -40.30 7.79 15.60
N PRO A 718 -40.65 6.55 16.00
CA PRO A 718 -39.97 5.36 15.49
C PRO A 718 -40.20 5.19 13.99
N ILE A 719 -39.14 5.05 13.22
CA ILE A 719 -39.22 4.74 11.78
C ILE A 719 -38.23 3.62 11.47
N THR A 720 -38.60 2.73 10.56
CA THR A 720 -37.69 1.70 10.02
C THR A 720 -37.07 2.22 8.75
N VAL A 721 -35.74 2.29 8.70
CA VAL A 721 -34.96 2.79 7.54
C VAL A 721 -34.06 1.71 7.00
N GLN A 722 -33.74 1.81 5.71
CA GLN A 722 -32.67 1.02 5.08
C GLN A 722 -31.34 1.74 5.30
N THR A 723 -30.51 1.20 6.19
CA THR A 723 -29.22 1.78 6.55
C THR A 723 -28.08 1.08 5.80
N SER A 724 -27.32 1.84 5.01
CA SER A 724 -26.11 1.34 4.34
C SER A 724 -24.86 1.88 5.04
N ARG A 725 -24.13 1.01 5.73
CA ARG A 725 -22.91 1.34 6.49
C ARG A 725 -22.08 0.08 6.78
N PRO A 726 -20.84 0.20 7.31
CA PRO A 726 -20.06 -0.94 7.76
C PRO A 726 -20.72 -1.67 8.96
N PHE A 727 -20.67 -3.02 8.95
CA PHE A 727 -21.17 -3.90 10.00
C PHE A 727 -20.24 -5.09 10.24
N ASN A 728 -20.26 -5.65 11.43
CA ASN A 728 -19.62 -6.92 11.80
C ASN A 728 -20.57 -8.10 11.47
N ILE A 729 -20.76 -8.40 10.22
CA ILE A 729 -21.74 -9.42 9.76
C ILE A 729 -21.11 -10.54 8.93
N ALA A 730 -19.84 -10.46 8.63
CA ALA A 730 -19.15 -11.42 7.78
C ALA A 730 -18.27 -12.37 8.60
N SER A 731 -18.02 -13.55 8.06
CA SER A 731 -16.96 -14.43 8.48
C SER A 731 -16.12 -14.82 7.27
N ALA A 732 -14.88 -15.21 7.50
CA ALA A 732 -14.02 -15.65 6.43
C ALA A 732 -13.12 -16.80 6.88
N LYS A 733 -12.80 -17.70 5.97
CA LYS A 733 -11.85 -18.78 6.20
C LYS A 733 -10.78 -18.72 5.14
N VAL A 734 -9.55 -18.95 5.56
CA VAL A 734 -8.41 -19.07 4.65
C VAL A 734 -7.61 -20.30 5.02
N LYS A 735 -7.34 -21.15 4.06
CA LYS A 735 -6.50 -22.34 4.22
C LYS A 735 -5.53 -22.45 3.04
N GLY A 736 -4.36 -22.98 3.30
CA GLY A 736 -3.39 -23.08 2.22
C GLY A 736 -2.08 -23.71 2.62
N PHE A 737 -1.18 -23.73 1.64
CA PHE A 737 0.19 -24.15 1.86
C PHE A 737 1.17 -23.28 1.08
N GLU A 738 2.39 -23.23 1.56
CA GLU A 738 3.51 -22.48 1.03
C GLU A 738 4.69 -23.42 0.84
N VAL A 739 5.45 -23.24 -0.25
CA VAL A 739 6.73 -23.94 -0.48
C VAL A 739 7.74 -22.90 -0.96
N GLY A 740 8.94 -22.95 -0.40
CA GLY A 740 10.04 -22.07 -0.76
C GLY A 740 11.37 -22.82 -0.88
N ILE A 741 12.20 -22.43 -1.82
CA ILE A 741 13.56 -22.90 -1.97
C ILE A 741 14.48 -21.71 -2.26
N THR A 742 15.60 -21.66 -1.55
CA THR A 742 16.77 -20.82 -1.85
C THR A 742 17.96 -21.75 -1.97
N GLN A 743 18.60 -21.80 -3.14
CA GLN A 743 19.70 -22.72 -3.39
C GLN A 743 20.76 -22.06 -4.24
N PHE A 744 22.01 -21.98 -3.76
CA PHE A 744 23.17 -21.68 -4.56
C PHE A 744 23.76 -22.99 -5.14
N LEU A 745 24.24 -22.91 -6.36
CA LEU A 745 24.72 -24.04 -7.14
C LEU A 745 26.25 -24.16 -7.07
N ASP A 746 26.81 -24.10 -5.86
CA ASP A 746 28.26 -24.11 -5.57
C ASP A 746 28.99 -25.37 -6.08
N PHE A 747 28.23 -26.45 -6.37
CA PHE A 747 28.74 -27.70 -6.93
C PHE A 747 29.05 -27.61 -8.41
N LEU A 748 28.64 -26.52 -9.09
CA LEU A 748 28.94 -26.32 -10.51
C LEU A 748 30.39 -25.87 -10.73
N PRO A 749 31.00 -26.18 -11.89
CA PRO A 749 32.33 -25.67 -12.20
C PRO A 749 32.29 -24.14 -12.44
N SER A 750 33.43 -23.49 -12.10
CA SER A 750 33.63 -22.06 -12.40
C SER A 750 33.47 -21.78 -13.90
N PRO A 751 32.76 -20.70 -14.32
CA PRO A 751 32.19 -19.62 -13.51
C PRO A 751 30.74 -19.85 -13.02
N LEU A 752 30.14 -21.02 -13.27
CA LEU A 752 28.75 -21.32 -13.00
C LEU A 752 28.42 -21.51 -11.50
N ASP A 753 29.42 -21.67 -10.64
CA ASP A 753 29.32 -21.80 -9.18
C ASP A 753 28.84 -20.49 -8.49
N GLY A 754 28.75 -19.37 -9.23
CA GLY A 754 28.09 -18.15 -8.78
C GLY A 754 26.56 -18.13 -8.97
N LEU A 755 25.98 -19.16 -9.61
CA LEU A 755 24.54 -19.22 -9.84
C LEU A 755 23.77 -19.60 -8.57
N GLY A 756 22.58 -19.05 -8.45
CA GLY A 756 21.61 -19.40 -7.41
C GLY A 756 20.17 -19.27 -7.92
N VAL A 757 19.26 -19.93 -7.24
CA VAL A 757 17.82 -19.91 -7.53
C VAL A 757 17.05 -19.66 -6.25
N ILE A 758 16.06 -18.75 -6.32
CA ILE A 758 14.99 -18.63 -5.33
C ILE A 758 13.69 -18.94 -6.05
N ALA A 759 12.91 -19.87 -5.51
CA ALA A 759 11.58 -20.15 -6.00
C ALA A 759 10.62 -20.28 -4.82
N ASN A 760 9.44 -19.68 -4.94
CA ASN A 760 8.38 -19.90 -3.98
C ASN A 760 7.04 -20.05 -4.68
N TYR A 761 6.16 -20.80 -4.03
CA TYR A 761 4.79 -21.02 -4.47
C TYR A 761 3.86 -20.99 -3.27
N THR A 762 2.72 -20.33 -3.44
CA THR A 762 1.66 -20.23 -2.44
C THR A 762 0.32 -20.64 -3.05
N PHE A 763 -0.36 -21.51 -2.36
CA PHE A 763 -1.76 -21.83 -2.55
C PHE A 763 -2.55 -21.27 -1.36
N ALA A 764 -3.54 -20.39 -1.62
CA ALA A 764 -4.39 -19.77 -0.61
C ALA A 764 -5.85 -19.84 -1.07
N ASP A 765 -6.61 -20.75 -0.48
CA ASP A 765 -8.03 -20.90 -0.73
C ASP A 765 -8.80 -20.13 0.34
N SER A 766 -9.51 -19.09 -0.08
CA SER A 766 -10.23 -18.16 0.80
C SER A 766 -11.71 -18.14 0.44
N GLU A 767 -12.56 -18.03 1.47
CA GLU A 767 -14.01 -18.02 1.32
C GLU A 767 -14.64 -17.12 2.39
N ASP A 768 -15.53 -16.21 1.98
CA ASP A 768 -16.36 -15.43 2.88
C ASP A 768 -17.67 -16.18 3.24
N SER A 769 -18.52 -15.56 4.08
CA SER A 769 -19.81 -16.12 4.48
C SER A 769 -20.81 -16.31 3.33
N ASN A 770 -20.56 -15.73 2.15
CA ASN A 770 -21.41 -15.85 0.96
C ASN A 770 -20.85 -16.86 -0.06
N GLY A 771 -19.72 -17.49 0.24
CA GLY A 771 -19.04 -18.43 -0.65
C GLY A 771 -18.17 -17.78 -1.72
N PHE A 772 -17.83 -16.49 -1.58
CA PHE A 772 -16.94 -15.79 -2.49
C PHE A 772 -15.49 -15.78 -1.96
N PRO A 773 -14.50 -15.80 -2.86
CA PRO A 773 -13.11 -15.56 -2.48
C PRO A 773 -12.95 -14.16 -1.85
N LEU A 774 -12.00 -14.01 -0.93
CA LEU A 774 -11.69 -12.72 -0.33
C LEU A 774 -11.08 -11.77 -1.35
N VAL A 775 -11.38 -10.47 -1.18
CA VAL A 775 -10.85 -9.40 -2.04
C VAL A 775 -9.32 -9.39 -2.04
N ALA A 776 -8.75 -9.17 -3.23
CA ALA A 776 -7.32 -9.12 -3.52
C ALA A 776 -6.51 -10.39 -3.15
N THR A 777 -7.18 -11.54 -3.01
CA THR A 777 -6.57 -12.84 -2.75
C THR A 777 -6.57 -13.69 -4.01
N SER A 778 -5.38 -13.90 -4.59
CA SER A 778 -5.21 -14.87 -5.68
C SER A 778 -5.00 -16.26 -5.10
N LYS A 779 -5.68 -17.25 -5.69
CA LYS A 779 -5.61 -18.64 -5.23
C LYS A 779 -4.22 -19.25 -5.40
N HIS A 780 -3.55 -18.91 -6.49
CA HIS A 780 -2.20 -19.37 -6.81
C HIS A 780 -1.27 -18.16 -7.02
N SER A 781 -0.07 -18.23 -6.46
CA SER A 781 0.99 -17.27 -6.76
C SER A 781 2.36 -17.94 -6.68
N TYR A 782 3.31 -17.50 -7.51
CA TYR A 782 4.68 -17.96 -7.46
C TYR A 782 5.66 -16.89 -7.89
N ASN A 783 6.88 -16.98 -7.36
CA ASN A 783 8.01 -16.17 -7.73
C ASN A 783 9.19 -17.07 -8.09
N LEU A 784 9.86 -16.76 -9.17
CA LEU A 784 11.05 -17.46 -9.66
C LEU A 784 12.17 -16.44 -9.86
N VAL A 785 13.28 -16.61 -9.16
CA VAL A 785 14.43 -15.71 -9.24
C VAL A 785 15.68 -16.49 -9.58
N ALA A 786 16.33 -16.14 -10.67
CA ALA A 786 17.68 -16.59 -10.97
C ALA A 786 18.69 -15.53 -10.51
N LEU A 787 19.71 -15.98 -9.79
CA LEU A 787 20.75 -15.14 -9.21
C LEU A 787 22.10 -15.53 -9.81
N TYR A 788 23.00 -14.55 -9.93
CA TYR A 788 24.40 -14.77 -10.20
C TYR A 788 25.25 -13.79 -9.39
N GLU A 789 26.19 -14.30 -8.62
CA GLU A 789 27.14 -13.47 -7.87
C GLU A 789 28.51 -14.12 -7.89
N LYS A 790 29.42 -13.52 -8.65
CA LYS A 790 30.81 -13.95 -8.71
C LYS A 790 31.74 -12.86 -9.17
N GLY A 791 32.82 -12.65 -8.40
CA GLY A 791 33.79 -11.61 -8.69
C GLY A 791 33.13 -10.21 -8.71
N PRO A 792 33.39 -9.37 -9.73
CA PRO A 792 32.80 -8.04 -9.79
C PRO A 792 31.38 -8.01 -10.34
N VAL A 793 30.78 -9.15 -10.67
CA VAL A 793 29.48 -9.22 -11.33
C VAL A 793 28.42 -9.77 -10.39
N SER A 794 27.32 -9.05 -10.27
CA SER A 794 26.07 -9.51 -9.66
C SER A 794 24.94 -9.36 -10.68
N ALA A 795 24.06 -10.35 -10.77
CA ALA A 795 22.88 -10.28 -11.64
C ALA A 795 21.68 -10.99 -10.99
N ARG A 796 20.50 -10.53 -11.36
CA ARG A 796 19.25 -11.10 -10.90
C ARG A 796 18.18 -10.93 -11.96
N ILE A 797 17.39 -11.98 -12.20
CA ILE A 797 16.19 -11.97 -13.01
C ILE A 797 15.08 -12.54 -12.13
N ALA A 798 13.99 -11.79 -11.97
CA ALA A 798 12.85 -12.17 -11.14
C ALA A 798 11.57 -12.21 -11.99
N TYR A 799 10.86 -13.31 -11.97
CA TYR A 799 9.55 -13.48 -12.57
C TYR A 799 8.52 -13.77 -11.49
N ASN A 800 7.52 -12.90 -11.40
CA ASN A 800 6.44 -13.00 -10.46
C ASN A 800 5.12 -13.22 -11.21
N TRP A 801 4.31 -14.17 -10.73
CA TRP A 801 2.99 -14.44 -11.28
C TRP A 801 1.98 -14.68 -10.16
N ARG A 802 0.77 -14.20 -10.36
CA ARG A 802 -0.39 -14.53 -9.53
C ARG A 802 -1.63 -14.72 -10.39
N ASP A 803 -2.50 -15.60 -9.91
CA ASP A 803 -3.81 -15.87 -10.49
C ASP A 803 -4.74 -14.65 -10.45
N ASP A 804 -5.87 -14.72 -11.12
CA ASP A 804 -6.95 -13.77 -10.94
C ASP A 804 -7.40 -13.66 -9.49
N ALA A 805 -8.02 -12.53 -9.15
CA ALA A 805 -8.52 -12.28 -7.81
C ALA A 805 -9.77 -11.40 -7.84
N VAL A 806 -10.65 -11.54 -6.87
CA VAL A 806 -11.71 -10.57 -6.63
C VAL A 806 -11.07 -9.22 -6.30
N PHE A 807 -11.38 -8.18 -7.07
CA PHE A 807 -10.89 -6.83 -6.86
C PHE A 807 -11.78 -6.05 -5.88
N GLU A 808 -13.10 -6.10 -6.14
CA GLU A 808 -14.14 -5.47 -5.32
C GLU A 808 -15.50 -6.13 -5.59
N PHE A 809 -16.54 -5.70 -4.87
CA PHE A 809 -17.91 -6.09 -5.13
C PHE A 809 -18.74 -4.87 -5.56
N THR A 810 -19.26 -4.91 -6.77
CA THR A 810 -20.16 -3.90 -7.29
C THR A 810 -21.59 -4.43 -7.30
N GLN A 811 -22.50 -3.81 -6.53
CA GLN A 811 -23.88 -4.26 -6.40
C GLN A 811 -24.03 -5.76 -6.01
N GLY A 812 -23.14 -6.25 -5.14
CA GLY A 812 -23.13 -7.65 -4.68
C GLY A 812 -22.55 -8.66 -5.69
N ARG A 813 -21.98 -8.21 -6.80
CA ARG A 813 -21.31 -9.03 -7.81
C ARG A 813 -19.79 -8.82 -7.72
N PRO A 814 -18.97 -9.87 -7.81
CA PRO A 814 -17.53 -9.73 -7.77
C PRO A 814 -17.00 -9.13 -9.08
N ASP A 815 -16.18 -8.09 -8.95
CA ASP A 815 -15.31 -7.63 -10.02
C ASP A 815 -13.96 -8.33 -9.87
N VAL A 816 -13.54 -9.05 -10.92
CA VAL A 816 -12.32 -9.89 -10.89
C VAL A 816 -11.22 -9.24 -11.71
N ILE A 817 -10.07 -9.00 -11.10
CA ILE A 817 -8.86 -8.57 -11.79
C ILE A 817 -8.14 -9.78 -12.39
N SER A 818 -7.72 -9.65 -13.65
CA SER A 818 -7.01 -10.72 -14.37
C SER A 818 -5.70 -11.13 -13.70
N ALA A 819 -5.27 -12.37 -13.99
CA ALA A 819 -3.96 -12.86 -13.60
C ALA A 819 -2.84 -11.89 -14.02
N LEU A 820 -1.84 -11.72 -13.18
CA LEU A 820 -0.79 -10.74 -13.35
C LEU A 820 0.58 -11.41 -13.39
N SER A 821 1.40 -11.01 -14.37
CA SER A 821 2.81 -11.41 -14.46
C SER A 821 3.72 -10.20 -14.52
N GLN A 822 4.93 -10.33 -13.97
CA GLN A 822 5.94 -9.29 -14.00
C GLN A 822 7.33 -9.91 -14.15
N LEU A 823 8.16 -9.30 -14.99
CA LEU A 823 9.56 -9.66 -15.17
C LEU A 823 10.43 -8.46 -14.84
N ASP A 824 11.35 -8.66 -13.90
CA ASP A 824 12.34 -7.65 -13.50
C ASP A 824 13.75 -8.22 -13.70
N ALA A 825 14.70 -7.36 -14.00
CA ALA A 825 16.11 -7.73 -14.14
C ALA A 825 17.02 -6.67 -13.54
N GLN A 826 18.14 -7.12 -12.97
CA GLN A 826 19.17 -6.25 -12.43
C GLN A 826 20.54 -6.80 -12.75
N ILE A 827 21.49 -5.93 -13.10
CA ILE A 827 22.90 -6.25 -13.26
C ILE A 827 23.70 -5.21 -12.48
N GLY A 828 24.61 -5.69 -11.65
CA GLY A 828 25.59 -4.90 -10.92
C GLY A 828 26.99 -5.23 -11.38
N PHE A 829 27.83 -4.23 -11.51
CA PHE A 829 29.24 -4.39 -11.82
C PHE A 829 30.10 -3.53 -10.90
N ASP A 830 30.97 -4.15 -10.12
CA ASP A 830 31.89 -3.49 -9.22
C ASP A 830 33.07 -2.92 -10.02
N LEU A 831 33.04 -1.60 -10.28
CA LEU A 831 34.12 -0.88 -10.95
C LEU A 831 35.38 -0.84 -10.08
N THR A 832 35.20 -0.73 -8.77
CA THR A 832 36.21 -0.83 -7.73
C THR A 832 35.62 -1.51 -6.51
N LYS A 833 36.40 -1.76 -5.46
CA LYS A 833 35.86 -2.24 -4.16
C LYS A 833 34.86 -1.30 -3.51
N GLN A 834 34.85 -0.01 -3.91
CA GLN A 834 34.00 1.04 -3.34
C GLN A 834 32.87 1.47 -4.27
N VAL A 835 32.98 1.25 -5.59
CA VAL A 835 32.06 1.81 -6.58
C VAL A 835 31.43 0.71 -7.41
N THR A 836 30.11 0.66 -7.40
CA THR A 836 29.28 -0.29 -8.19
C THR A 836 28.43 0.48 -9.20
N LEU A 837 28.44 0.06 -10.44
CA LEU A 837 27.50 0.46 -11.48
C LEU A 837 26.32 -0.51 -11.49
N GLN A 838 25.09 0.01 -11.66
CA GLN A 838 23.87 -0.79 -11.65
C GLN A 838 22.99 -0.47 -12.86
N LEU A 839 22.46 -1.50 -13.50
CA LEU A 839 21.41 -1.41 -14.51
C LEU A 839 20.20 -2.21 -14.01
N LEU A 840 19.02 -1.58 -14.04
CA LEU A 840 17.77 -2.19 -13.59
C LEU A 840 16.72 -2.06 -14.68
N GLY A 841 15.96 -3.12 -14.88
CA GLY A 841 14.76 -3.12 -15.70
C GLY A 841 13.60 -3.63 -14.87
N GLN A 842 12.52 -2.88 -14.81
CA GLN A 842 11.31 -3.24 -14.06
C GLN A 842 10.13 -3.33 -15.01
N ASN A 843 9.25 -4.33 -14.77
CA ASN A 843 8.08 -4.58 -15.60
C ASN A 843 8.43 -4.74 -17.09
N LEU A 844 9.49 -5.49 -17.38
CA LEU A 844 10.02 -5.66 -18.75
C LEU A 844 9.04 -6.35 -19.71
N MET A 845 8.07 -7.08 -19.20
CA MET A 845 6.90 -7.55 -19.94
C MET A 845 5.79 -6.50 -19.82
N PRO A 846 5.27 -5.97 -20.95
CA PRO A 846 4.17 -5.01 -20.90
C PRO A 846 2.99 -5.57 -20.11
N ARG A 847 2.57 -4.85 -19.09
CA ARG A 847 1.53 -5.30 -18.19
C ARG A 847 0.19 -4.77 -18.66
N GLN A 848 -0.68 -5.69 -19.05
CA GLN A 848 -2.08 -5.42 -19.24
C GLN A 848 -2.83 -5.93 -17.99
N SER A 849 -3.66 -5.08 -17.38
CA SER A 849 -4.58 -5.50 -16.35
C SER A 849 -6.00 -5.18 -16.76
N ALA A 850 -6.89 -6.15 -16.61
CA ALA A 850 -8.31 -5.98 -16.89
C ALA A 850 -9.13 -6.45 -15.69
N THR A 851 -10.25 -5.78 -15.43
CA THR A 851 -11.26 -6.24 -14.47
C THR A 851 -12.55 -6.58 -15.19
N VAL A 852 -13.19 -7.65 -14.77
CA VAL A 852 -14.48 -8.10 -15.32
C VAL A 852 -15.46 -8.41 -14.19
N GLU A 853 -16.76 -8.22 -14.46
CA GLU A 853 -17.83 -8.40 -13.47
C GLU A 853 -18.33 -9.86 -13.44
N VAL A 854 -17.47 -10.84 -13.18
CA VAL A 854 -17.91 -12.23 -12.95
C VAL A 854 -16.80 -13.07 -12.32
N SER A 855 -17.15 -14.15 -11.65
CA SER A 855 -16.21 -15.06 -10.96
C SER A 855 -15.27 -15.85 -11.90
N ASN A 856 -15.56 -15.92 -13.20
CA ASN A 856 -14.67 -16.47 -14.22
C ASN A 856 -14.40 -15.35 -15.21
N PHE A 857 -13.12 -15.03 -15.43
CA PHE A 857 -12.74 -13.96 -16.33
C PHE A 857 -13.41 -14.11 -17.70
N ASN A 858 -14.35 -13.21 -18.01
CA ASN A 858 -15.05 -13.16 -19.29
C ASN A 858 -14.96 -11.75 -19.86
N PRO A 859 -14.22 -11.53 -20.97
CA PRO A 859 -13.99 -10.21 -21.55
C PRO A 859 -15.29 -9.49 -21.99
N VAL A 860 -16.38 -10.21 -22.17
CA VAL A 860 -17.70 -9.64 -22.51
C VAL A 860 -18.27 -8.76 -21.40
N ALA A 861 -17.92 -9.05 -20.16
CA ALA A 861 -18.32 -8.29 -18.98
C ALA A 861 -17.20 -7.34 -18.48
N LEU A 862 -16.39 -6.81 -19.38
CA LEU A 862 -15.26 -5.95 -19.08
C LEU A 862 -15.67 -4.72 -18.27
N ASN A 863 -15.03 -4.48 -17.14
CA ASN A 863 -15.18 -3.29 -16.30
C ASN A 863 -14.08 -2.27 -16.57
N SER A 864 -12.82 -2.72 -16.57
CA SER A 864 -11.71 -1.85 -16.85
C SER A 864 -10.57 -2.56 -17.59
N TYR A 865 -9.78 -1.78 -18.27
CA TYR A 865 -8.55 -2.22 -18.93
C TYR A 865 -7.49 -1.13 -18.78
N ALA A 866 -6.32 -1.50 -18.31
CA ALA A 866 -5.24 -0.57 -18.07
C ALA A 866 -3.92 -1.09 -18.62
N LEU A 867 -3.08 -0.19 -19.11
CA LEU A 867 -1.69 -0.43 -19.48
C LEU A 867 -0.76 0.23 -18.46
N SER A 868 0.24 -0.52 -18.02
CA SER A 868 1.31 -0.01 -17.15
C SER A 868 2.64 0.03 -17.86
N GLU A 869 3.48 0.97 -17.44
CA GLU A 869 4.79 1.29 -18.02
C GLU A 869 5.87 0.26 -17.73
N ARG A 870 6.90 0.20 -18.59
CA ARG A 870 8.22 -0.38 -18.31
C ARG A 870 9.15 0.70 -17.80
N ARG A 871 10.11 0.33 -16.96
CA ARG A 871 11.11 1.23 -16.41
C ARG A 871 12.51 0.69 -16.60
N LEU A 872 13.42 1.54 -17.03
CA LEU A 872 14.84 1.24 -17.18
C LEU A 872 15.64 2.26 -16.36
N SER A 873 16.53 1.76 -15.51
CA SER A 873 17.32 2.61 -14.63
C SER A 873 18.81 2.32 -14.77
N ILE A 874 19.61 3.39 -14.67
CA ILE A 874 21.06 3.32 -14.52
C ILE A 874 21.45 4.04 -13.24
N GLY A 875 22.33 3.43 -12.46
CA GLY A 875 22.76 4.00 -11.18
C GLY A 875 24.20 3.72 -10.87
N VAL A 876 24.78 4.58 -10.04
CA VAL A 876 26.12 4.43 -9.47
C VAL A 876 26.00 4.53 -7.95
N ARG A 877 26.74 3.67 -7.27
CA ARG A 877 26.83 3.68 -5.82
C ARG A 877 28.29 3.65 -5.38
N ALA A 878 28.59 4.40 -4.32
CA ALA A 878 29.89 4.44 -3.69
C ALA A 878 29.79 4.19 -2.17
N LYS A 879 30.69 3.36 -1.61
CA LYS A 879 30.75 3.03 -0.18
C LYS A 879 32.19 3.16 0.32
N PHE A 880 32.35 3.86 1.44
CA PHE A 880 33.65 4.19 2.05
C PHE A 880 33.69 3.79 3.52
#